data_1aca37a5c693fb017b957423f33d661e
#
_entry.id   1aca37a5c693fb017b957423f33d661e
#
_cell.length_a   1.000
_cell.length_b   1.000
_cell.length_c   1.000
_cell.angle_alpha   90.00
_cell.angle_beta   90.00
_cell.angle_gamma   90.00
#
_symmetry.space_group_name_H-M   'P 1'
#
loop_
_entity.id
_entity.type
_entity.pdbx_description
1 polymer ?
#
loop_
_entity_poly.entity_id
_entity_poly.type
_entity_poly.pdbx_seq_one_letter_code
_entity_poly.pdbx_strand_id
1 'polypeptide(L)'
;MESPSLQEEISDIKFVWNTLPSNRVDATKIVIPTGFHYTPGQQSEYLQLLEYDPLTCPKCKSVLSPVFPYNIRAKVWECPFCNIKVSFPKIYADNMSEENLPAELIPGNNTVEYKLSLKEANYPIFIFLIDTAVDEDELNELKESIQQTINGLPQECYVGIITYGRMCNVHEIGNTELNITYALNGEKAYQQTEIQELLSLNVKANQPKFIMPVGEVAFTLNTFLDDLQPDSWTKKQGERSPNCVGLAINTAVSILEAVAKGEPSRICVFMGGPGTIGEGAIVGKDLKETIRNFVDFELGNANTKYYKPAVEFYDKVALRASRSSIIIDIFSCCLNQVGLYEMKNLIAKTGGYMIFTDSFSTMIFKDSLKKIFEVDEFGNLKMNFKAKLDFNCTTNMKVSGALGHLSSINVTSTIVSEIKIGEGGTKTWLLGGIDPNSTYTFLLDCQNTEDKKISRKCIIQLITTYIAGDRSTRMRVTTVEKNIIYDLSNQQGINEIGKSFDQEAAAVLITRMCIDKWQTGDESRDILKWIDKTLIRLMSKFSIYTKDDPRSFKLTQNFVYFPQFMFYLRRSSFIQNFNESPDESIYYRSSLMMESVPNCTIMIQPLLFEYTAENPRGNPVFLDLNSMKNDCVLLLDTFFYVVVWHGIDVCEWREQGYQDNPEYENIKIMLDTPQDYAQKIVIERLPTPRFVSCDSGSGQERLVKCIVNPSQDSKNNVKESGGFFSDDVSLKVFMDYLKRLAVSS
;
A
#
# COMPACT_ATOMS: atom_id res chain seq x y z
N MET A 1 16.26 7.99 28.98
CA MET A 1 15.74 7.95 27.62
C MET A 1 14.72 9.05 27.56
N GLU A 2 15.02 10.13 26.89
CA GLU A 2 14.00 11.13 26.58
C GLU A 2 13.04 10.46 25.61
N SER A 3 11.76 10.37 25.96
CA SER A 3 10.69 9.96 25.06
C SER A 3 10.76 10.83 23.80
N PRO A 4 10.58 10.28 22.59
CA PRO A 4 10.38 11.11 21.40
C PRO A 4 9.30 12.14 21.73
N SER A 5 9.51 13.38 21.34
CA SER A 5 8.54 14.43 21.62
C SER A 5 7.20 13.97 21.06
N LEU A 6 6.11 14.12 21.80
CA LEU A 6 4.74 13.81 21.41
C LEU A 6 4.36 14.31 19.99
N GLN A 7 5.12 15.26 19.46
CA GLN A 7 4.98 15.81 18.11
C GLN A 7 5.55 14.90 17.00
N GLU A 8 6.47 13.95 17.30
CA GLU A 8 7.01 13.01 16.32
C GLU A 8 6.12 11.77 16.15
N GLU A 9 5.33 11.40 17.16
CA GLU A 9 4.39 10.27 17.09
C GLU A 9 3.13 10.55 16.25
N ILE A 10 2.87 11.81 15.89
CA ILE A 10 1.59 12.25 15.27
C ILE A 10 1.81 12.76 13.84
N SER A 11 2.99 12.60 13.27
CA SER A 11 3.31 13.17 11.96
C SER A 11 2.88 12.26 10.83
N ASP A 12 1.99 12.74 9.94
CA ASP A 12 1.62 12.10 8.66
C ASP A 12 2.83 11.85 7.76
N ILE A 13 4.00 12.37 8.13
CA ILE A 13 5.21 12.36 7.32
C ILE A 13 6.42 11.85 8.12
N LYS A 14 7.11 10.84 7.59
CA LYS A 14 8.30 10.23 8.20
C LYS A 14 9.50 10.33 7.26
N PHE A 15 10.53 11.10 7.67
CA PHE A 15 11.73 11.30 6.86
C PHE A 15 12.76 10.20 7.10
N VAL A 16 13.48 9.82 6.05
CA VAL A 16 14.66 8.94 6.13
C VAL A 16 15.83 9.65 6.83
N TRP A 17 15.99 10.93 6.51
CA TRP A 17 16.95 11.83 7.13
C TRP A 17 16.21 13.06 7.63
N ASN A 18 16.16 13.26 8.94
CA ASN A 18 15.46 14.42 9.55
C ASN A 18 16.22 15.74 9.32
N THR A 19 17.45 15.66 8.85
CA THR A 19 18.24 16.79 8.38
C THR A 19 18.67 16.53 6.93
N LEU A 20 18.60 17.55 6.06
CA LEU A 20 18.83 17.40 4.64
C LEU A 20 20.21 17.90 4.21
N PRO A 21 20.87 17.28 3.22
CA PRO A 21 22.12 17.79 2.66
C PRO A 21 21.87 19.05 1.81
N SER A 22 22.87 19.93 1.73
CA SER A 22 22.73 21.22 1.04
C SER A 22 22.89 21.16 -0.47
N ASN A 23 23.51 20.11 -1.01
CA ASN A 23 23.85 19.98 -2.41
C ASN A 23 23.96 18.52 -2.87
N ARG A 24 24.01 18.27 -4.17
CA ARG A 24 24.10 16.93 -4.76
C ARG A 24 25.33 16.16 -4.33
N VAL A 25 26.49 16.82 -4.20
CA VAL A 25 27.73 16.14 -3.79
C VAL A 25 27.59 15.59 -2.38
N ASP A 26 27.03 16.37 -1.47
CA ASP A 26 26.78 15.94 -0.10
C ASP A 26 25.67 14.88 -0.05
N ALA A 27 24.64 14.98 -0.88
CA ALA A 27 23.60 13.97 -1.00
C ALA A 27 24.15 12.59 -1.43
N THR A 28 25.17 12.53 -2.29
CA THR A 28 25.83 11.25 -2.65
C THR A 28 26.65 10.65 -1.51
N LYS A 29 27.09 11.50 -0.57
CA LYS A 29 27.87 11.05 0.58
C LYS A 29 27.01 10.32 1.63
N ILE A 30 25.71 10.58 1.74
CA ILE A 30 24.84 9.95 2.74
C ILE A 30 24.42 8.52 2.38
N VAL A 31 24.74 8.05 1.18
CA VAL A 31 24.52 6.68 0.66
C VAL A 31 23.07 6.36 0.38
N ILE A 32 22.17 6.49 1.36
CA ILE A 32 20.72 6.30 1.19
C ILE A 32 20.10 7.61 0.71
N PRO A 33 19.30 7.60 -0.35
CA PRO A 33 18.69 8.81 -0.89
C PRO A 33 17.89 9.60 0.13
N THR A 34 17.83 10.91 -0.05
CA THR A 34 16.90 11.77 0.68
C THR A 34 15.48 11.49 0.23
N GLY A 35 14.60 11.23 1.18
CA GLY A 35 13.20 10.95 0.90
C GLY A 35 12.39 10.91 2.19
N PHE A 36 11.09 10.78 2.02
CA PHE A 36 10.15 10.67 3.13
C PHE A 36 8.92 9.85 2.71
N HIS A 37 8.22 9.33 3.70
CA HIS A 37 6.93 8.67 3.57
C HIS A 37 5.83 9.61 4.03
N TYR A 38 4.72 9.64 3.31
CA TYR A 38 3.56 10.47 3.62
C TYR A 38 2.27 9.66 3.59
N THR A 39 1.49 9.76 4.67
CA THR A 39 0.24 9.02 4.88
C THR A 39 -0.94 9.99 4.98
N PRO A 40 -1.52 10.44 3.84
CA PRO A 40 -2.54 11.49 3.81
C PRO A 40 -3.86 11.11 4.49
N GLY A 41 -4.13 9.82 4.68
CA GLY A 41 -5.33 9.29 5.33
C GLY A 41 -5.21 9.08 6.82
N GLN A 42 -4.01 9.24 7.40
CA GLN A 42 -3.77 8.94 8.82
C GLN A 42 -4.72 9.71 9.73
N GLN A 43 -5.41 8.99 10.61
CA GLN A 43 -6.29 9.57 11.60
C GLN A 43 -5.50 9.90 12.87
N SER A 44 -5.84 11.02 13.50
CA SER A 44 -5.25 11.45 14.78
C SER A 44 -6.29 12.21 15.56
N GLU A 45 -6.34 11.98 16.87
CA GLU A 45 -7.20 12.73 17.81
C GLU A 45 -6.86 14.24 17.85
N TYR A 46 -5.66 14.62 17.42
CA TYR A 46 -5.17 16.00 17.38
C TYR A 46 -5.40 16.68 16.04
N LEU A 47 -5.89 15.95 15.03
CA LEU A 47 -6.16 16.52 13.71
C LEU A 47 -7.39 17.42 13.78
N GLN A 48 -7.19 18.72 13.56
CA GLN A 48 -8.27 19.69 13.55
C GLN A 48 -8.95 19.78 12.19
N LEU A 49 -10.25 19.55 12.15
CA LEU A 49 -11.09 19.82 10.97
C LEU A 49 -11.59 21.27 11.04
N LEU A 50 -11.19 22.08 10.06
CA LEU A 50 -11.55 23.48 9.95
C LEU A 50 -12.68 23.63 8.93
N GLU A 51 -13.83 24.17 9.36
CA GLU A 51 -15.03 24.31 8.51
C GLU A 51 -15.04 25.64 7.73
N TYR A 52 -13.91 26.01 7.17
CA TYR A 52 -13.75 27.19 6.30
C TYR A 52 -12.66 26.96 5.25
N ASP A 53 -12.67 27.77 4.20
CA ASP A 53 -11.69 27.65 3.13
C ASP A 53 -10.30 28.16 3.55
N PRO A 54 -9.21 27.47 3.16
CA PRO A 54 -7.86 27.83 3.55
C PRO A 54 -7.39 29.14 2.92
N LEU A 55 -6.54 29.88 3.65
CA LEU A 55 -5.83 31.01 3.06
C LEU A 55 -4.72 30.52 2.14
N THR A 56 -4.81 30.88 0.87
CA THR A 56 -3.88 30.46 -0.16
C THR A 56 -3.07 31.60 -0.74
N CYS A 57 -1.82 31.32 -1.12
CA CYS A 57 -1.01 32.26 -1.87
C CYS A 57 -1.62 32.49 -3.26
N PRO A 58 -1.85 33.75 -3.68
CA PRO A 58 -2.47 34.06 -4.97
C PRO A 58 -1.61 33.60 -6.16
N LYS A 59 -0.28 33.49 -6.00
CA LYS A 59 0.65 33.13 -7.06
C LYS A 59 0.87 31.61 -7.18
N CYS A 60 1.27 30.93 -6.10
CA CYS A 60 1.67 29.52 -6.16
C CYS A 60 0.64 28.57 -5.56
N LYS A 61 -0.46 29.07 -4.98
CA LYS A 61 -1.55 28.30 -4.37
C LYS A 61 -1.15 27.49 -3.15
N SER A 62 0.04 27.74 -2.56
CA SER A 62 0.40 27.17 -1.26
C SER A 62 -0.55 27.67 -0.17
N VAL A 63 -0.76 26.87 0.84
CA VAL A 63 -1.68 27.15 1.96
C VAL A 63 -0.90 27.72 3.13
N LEU A 64 -1.46 28.71 3.82
CA LEU A 64 -0.89 29.30 5.03
C LEU A 64 -0.61 28.20 6.07
N SER A 65 0.51 28.32 6.79
CA SER A 65 0.98 27.33 7.77
C SER A 65 1.78 28.01 8.87
N PRO A 66 1.88 27.43 10.09
CA PRO A 66 2.61 28.01 11.22
C PRO A 66 4.09 28.31 10.94
N VAL A 67 4.70 27.56 10.01
CA VAL A 67 6.13 27.73 9.64
C VAL A 67 6.38 28.87 8.67
N PHE A 68 5.32 29.51 8.14
CA PHE A 68 5.47 30.64 7.25
C PHE A 68 5.79 31.92 8.02
N PRO A 69 6.65 32.81 7.50
CA PRO A 69 6.88 34.12 8.10
C PRO A 69 5.61 34.97 8.07
N TYR A 70 5.18 35.48 9.21
CA TYR A 70 4.05 36.40 9.32
C TYR A 70 4.33 37.56 10.27
N ASN A 71 3.60 38.66 10.08
CA ASN A 71 3.66 39.82 10.94
C ASN A 71 2.25 40.28 11.29
N ILE A 72 1.86 40.06 12.54
CA ILE A 72 0.52 40.37 13.08
C ILE A 72 0.24 41.89 13.01
N ARG A 73 1.23 42.71 13.36
CA ARG A 73 1.08 44.18 13.39
C ARG A 73 0.92 44.77 11.99
N ALA A 74 1.68 44.26 11.03
CA ALA A 74 1.59 44.67 9.63
C ALA A 74 0.44 43.98 8.89
N LYS A 75 -0.21 42.98 9.50
CA LYS A 75 -1.31 42.18 8.92
C LYS A 75 -0.95 41.51 7.61
N VAL A 76 0.29 40.97 7.51
CA VAL A 76 0.82 40.31 6.32
C VAL A 76 1.53 39.02 6.67
N TRP A 77 1.56 38.09 5.72
CA TRP A 77 2.41 36.91 5.75
C TRP A 77 3.22 36.80 4.45
N GLU A 78 4.32 36.08 4.47
CA GLU A 78 5.19 35.90 3.33
C GLU A 78 5.21 34.43 2.90
N CYS A 79 4.92 34.18 1.63
CA CYS A 79 4.95 32.84 1.08
C CYS A 79 6.41 32.38 0.87
N PRO A 80 6.90 31.32 1.54
CA PRO A 80 8.31 30.90 1.42
C PRO A 80 8.64 30.26 0.06
N PHE A 81 7.63 29.85 -0.72
CA PHE A 81 7.83 29.20 -2.03
C PHE A 81 7.99 30.19 -3.19
N CYS A 82 7.36 31.36 -3.10
CA CYS A 82 7.42 32.37 -4.17
C CYS A 82 7.80 33.77 -3.70
N ASN A 83 8.11 33.95 -2.42
CA ASN A 83 8.59 35.15 -1.75
C ASN A 83 7.66 36.37 -1.93
N ILE A 84 6.34 36.12 -2.06
CA ILE A 84 5.35 37.19 -2.17
C ILE A 84 4.76 37.47 -0.78
N LYS A 85 4.65 38.76 -0.44
CA LYS A 85 3.92 39.22 0.75
C LYS A 85 2.42 39.30 0.42
N VAL A 86 1.61 38.68 1.27
CA VAL A 86 0.16 38.59 1.13
C VAL A 86 -0.48 39.21 2.37
N SER A 87 -1.44 40.10 2.17
CA SER A 87 -2.20 40.68 3.29
C SER A 87 -3.24 39.69 3.80
N PHE A 88 -3.41 39.64 5.12
CA PHE A 88 -4.51 38.87 5.71
C PHE A 88 -5.87 39.47 5.32
N PRO A 89 -6.87 38.63 5.01
CA PRO A 89 -8.24 39.09 4.85
C PRO A 89 -8.74 39.87 6.09
N LYS A 90 -9.69 40.77 5.91
CA LYS A 90 -10.20 41.65 6.99
C LYS A 90 -10.65 40.88 8.22
N ILE A 91 -11.33 39.74 8.04
CA ILE A 91 -11.79 38.87 9.13
C ILE A 91 -10.62 38.39 10.00
N TYR A 92 -9.51 37.96 9.39
CA TYR A 92 -8.29 37.57 10.12
C TYR A 92 -7.64 38.81 10.77
N ALA A 93 -7.47 39.86 9.97
CA ALA A 93 -6.80 41.08 10.41
C ALA A 93 -7.43 41.76 11.63
N ASP A 94 -8.75 41.65 11.78
CA ASP A 94 -9.50 42.27 12.87
C ASP A 94 -9.54 41.39 14.13
N ASN A 95 -9.46 40.08 14.01
CA ASN A 95 -9.61 39.12 15.11
C ASN A 95 -8.29 38.49 15.60
N MET A 96 -7.20 38.65 14.86
CA MET A 96 -5.90 38.01 15.14
C MET A 96 -5.05 38.88 16.07
N SER A 97 -4.54 38.29 17.16
CA SER A 97 -3.57 38.87 18.08
C SER A 97 -2.49 37.86 18.45
N GLU A 98 -1.43 38.26 19.18
CA GLU A 98 -0.41 37.35 19.68
C GLU A 98 -0.95 36.26 20.61
N GLU A 99 -2.08 36.53 21.30
CA GLU A 99 -2.76 35.62 22.20
C GLU A 99 -3.91 34.85 21.54
N ASN A 100 -4.35 35.29 20.35
CA ASN A 100 -5.44 34.68 19.59
C ASN A 100 -5.02 34.46 18.14
N LEU A 101 -4.34 33.35 17.91
CA LEU A 101 -3.92 32.93 16.56
C LEU A 101 -4.99 32.03 15.93
N PRO A 102 -5.23 32.14 14.61
CA PRO A 102 -6.04 31.18 13.88
C PRO A 102 -5.39 29.80 13.92
N ALA A 103 -6.17 28.72 13.79
CA ALA A 103 -5.74 27.34 13.95
C ALA A 103 -4.52 27.00 13.08
N GLU A 104 -4.48 27.50 11.84
CA GLU A 104 -3.40 27.31 10.90
C GLU A 104 -2.11 28.11 11.17
N LEU A 105 -2.09 28.93 12.24
CA LEU A 105 -0.89 29.62 12.71
C LEU A 105 -0.46 29.20 14.12
N ILE A 106 -1.22 28.31 14.79
CA ILE A 106 -0.86 27.78 16.09
C ILE A 106 0.40 26.91 15.93
N PRO A 107 1.50 27.20 16.66
CA PRO A 107 2.69 26.39 16.64
C PRO A 107 2.37 24.93 17.00
N GLY A 108 2.85 23.99 16.18
CA GLY A 108 2.55 22.56 16.32
C GLY A 108 1.47 22.03 15.39
N ASN A 109 0.57 22.88 14.86
CA ASN A 109 -0.42 22.48 13.85
C ASN A 109 0.21 22.36 12.46
N ASN A 110 1.18 21.46 12.33
CA ASN A 110 1.87 21.21 11.07
C ASN A 110 0.99 20.51 10.04
N THR A 111 -0.03 19.77 10.49
CA THR A 111 -1.08 19.16 9.68
C THR A 111 -2.44 19.70 10.11
N VAL A 112 -3.20 20.22 9.17
CA VAL A 112 -4.58 20.67 9.34
C VAL A 112 -5.44 20.14 8.20
N GLU A 113 -6.72 19.94 8.48
CA GLU A 113 -7.69 19.50 7.49
C GLU A 113 -8.81 20.55 7.35
N TYR A 114 -9.11 20.93 6.12
CA TYR A 114 -10.18 21.87 5.81
C TYR A 114 -11.36 21.15 5.17
N LYS A 115 -12.56 21.44 5.62
CA LYS A 115 -13.80 21.14 4.92
C LYS A 115 -14.10 22.32 4.00
N LEU A 116 -13.91 22.11 2.68
CA LEU A 116 -14.05 23.18 1.72
C LEU A 116 -15.53 23.58 1.53
N SER A 117 -15.77 24.89 1.32
CA SER A 117 -17.10 25.46 1.05
C SER A 117 -17.59 25.13 -0.37
N LEU A 118 -17.36 23.89 -0.83
CA LEU A 118 -17.83 23.38 -2.12
C LEU A 118 -19.16 22.63 -1.92
N LYS A 119 -19.92 22.52 -3.04
CA LYS A 119 -21.08 21.63 -3.06
C LYS A 119 -20.65 20.22 -2.71
N GLU A 120 -21.42 19.54 -1.88
CA GLU A 120 -21.22 18.13 -1.60
C GLU A 120 -21.19 17.30 -2.88
N ALA A 121 -20.32 16.31 -2.93
CA ALA A 121 -20.26 15.36 -4.04
C ALA A 121 -21.55 14.52 -4.07
N ASN A 122 -21.83 13.92 -5.22
CA ASN A 122 -22.87 12.92 -5.31
C ASN A 122 -22.47 11.68 -4.50
N TYR A 123 -23.47 10.86 -4.17
CA TYR A 123 -23.21 9.55 -3.54
C TYR A 123 -22.35 8.68 -4.46
N PRO A 124 -21.45 7.86 -3.90
CA PRO A 124 -20.57 7.04 -4.69
C PRO A 124 -21.31 5.96 -5.50
N ILE A 125 -20.72 5.61 -6.64
CA ILE A 125 -21.23 4.58 -7.55
C ILE A 125 -20.35 3.34 -7.42
N PHE A 126 -20.95 2.19 -7.16
CA PHE A 126 -20.30 0.90 -7.10
C PHE A 126 -20.75 -0.01 -8.25
N ILE A 127 -19.80 -0.56 -9.01
CA ILE A 127 -20.07 -1.60 -10.00
C ILE A 127 -19.43 -2.90 -9.54
N PHE A 128 -20.23 -3.95 -9.39
CA PHE A 128 -19.80 -5.29 -9.04
C PHE A 128 -19.65 -6.14 -10.30
N LEU A 129 -18.43 -6.61 -10.59
CA LEU A 129 -18.12 -7.50 -11.70
C LEU A 129 -18.05 -8.93 -11.17
N ILE A 130 -19.03 -9.77 -11.50
CA ILE A 130 -19.22 -11.09 -10.94
C ILE A 130 -18.77 -12.14 -11.96
N ASP A 131 -17.77 -12.95 -11.60
CA ASP A 131 -17.34 -14.10 -12.38
C ASP A 131 -18.37 -15.23 -12.28
N THR A 132 -18.99 -15.57 -13.40
CA THR A 132 -19.93 -16.68 -13.50
C THR A 132 -19.29 -17.95 -14.08
N ALA A 133 -18.01 -17.88 -14.47
CA ALA A 133 -17.25 -19.03 -14.97
C ALA A 133 -16.63 -19.88 -13.85
N VAL A 134 -17.25 -19.85 -12.68
CA VAL A 134 -16.88 -20.59 -11.45
C VAL A 134 -17.86 -21.72 -11.17
N ASP A 135 -17.51 -22.58 -10.22
CA ASP A 135 -18.40 -23.65 -9.76
C ASP A 135 -19.54 -23.07 -8.89
N GLU A 136 -20.65 -23.81 -8.79
CA GLU A 136 -21.88 -23.35 -8.11
C GLU A 136 -21.65 -22.98 -6.64
N ASP A 137 -20.85 -23.77 -5.91
CA ASP A 137 -20.54 -23.50 -4.51
C ASP A 137 -19.79 -22.17 -4.35
N GLU A 138 -18.79 -21.92 -5.18
CA GLU A 138 -18.02 -20.67 -5.18
C GLU A 138 -18.91 -19.47 -5.55
N LEU A 139 -19.82 -19.64 -6.52
CA LEU A 139 -20.76 -18.58 -6.91
C LEU A 139 -21.72 -18.26 -5.77
N ASN A 140 -22.19 -19.26 -5.03
CA ASN A 140 -23.11 -19.06 -3.91
C ASN A 140 -22.46 -18.29 -2.77
N GLU A 141 -21.21 -18.62 -2.40
CA GLU A 141 -20.43 -17.89 -1.41
C GLU A 141 -20.20 -16.42 -1.81
N LEU A 142 -19.90 -16.18 -3.10
CA LEU A 142 -19.75 -14.85 -3.65
C LEU A 142 -21.05 -14.05 -3.61
N LYS A 143 -22.18 -14.65 -4.04
CA LYS A 143 -23.50 -14.02 -4.02
C LYS A 143 -23.89 -13.58 -2.62
N GLU A 144 -23.74 -14.46 -1.63
CA GLU A 144 -24.01 -14.14 -0.23
C GLU A 144 -23.20 -12.94 0.26
N SER A 145 -21.92 -12.92 -0.05
CA SER A 145 -21.02 -11.82 0.35
C SER A 145 -21.38 -10.49 -0.31
N ILE A 146 -21.78 -10.52 -1.58
CA ILE A 146 -22.23 -9.32 -2.30
C ILE A 146 -23.59 -8.83 -1.76
N GLN A 147 -24.54 -9.72 -1.47
CA GLN A 147 -25.83 -9.37 -0.87
C GLN A 147 -25.62 -8.70 0.50
N GLN A 148 -24.76 -9.25 1.36
CA GLN A 148 -24.41 -8.64 2.64
C GLN A 148 -23.81 -7.25 2.45
N THR A 149 -22.93 -7.07 1.46
CA THR A 149 -22.31 -5.79 1.14
C THR A 149 -23.36 -4.77 0.67
N ILE A 150 -24.22 -5.12 -0.28
CA ILE A 150 -25.26 -4.24 -0.81
C ILE A 150 -26.24 -3.83 0.29
N ASN A 151 -26.64 -4.76 1.15
CA ASN A 151 -27.54 -4.48 2.27
C ASN A 151 -26.91 -3.58 3.34
N GLY A 152 -25.59 -3.54 3.43
CA GLY A 152 -24.83 -2.66 4.34
C GLY A 152 -24.53 -1.27 3.76
N LEU A 153 -24.74 -1.03 2.46
CA LEU A 153 -24.49 0.27 1.83
C LEU A 153 -25.56 1.31 2.24
N PRO A 154 -25.19 2.60 2.34
CA PRO A 154 -26.17 3.69 2.43
C PRO A 154 -27.14 3.64 1.28
N GLN A 155 -28.43 3.90 1.56
CA GLN A 155 -29.53 3.73 0.60
C GLN A 155 -29.42 4.61 -0.65
N GLU A 156 -28.73 5.73 -0.52
CA GLU A 156 -28.51 6.71 -1.59
C GLU A 156 -27.31 6.39 -2.47
N CYS A 157 -26.46 5.43 -2.07
CA CYS A 157 -25.35 4.95 -2.91
C CYS A 157 -25.91 4.27 -4.16
N TYR A 158 -25.19 4.43 -5.26
CA TYR A 158 -25.57 3.86 -6.53
C TYR A 158 -24.86 2.52 -6.76
N VAL A 159 -25.58 1.55 -7.30
CA VAL A 159 -25.04 0.22 -7.64
C VAL A 159 -25.32 -0.15 -9.09
N GLY A 160 -24.41 -0.95 -9.65
CA GLY A 160 -24.56 -1.60 -10.95
C GLY A 160 -23.94 -3.00 -10.91
N ILE A 161 -24.48 -3.92 -11.70
CA ILE A 161 -23.97 -5.30 -11.80
C ILE A 161 -23.65 -5.65 -13.25
N ILE A 162 -22.46 -6.25 -13.42
CA ILE A 162 -22.02 -6.88 -14.66
C ILE A 162 -21.58 -8.29 -14.32
N THR A 163 -22.11 -9.28 -15.02
CA THR A 163 -21.63 -10.66 -14.91
C THR A 163 -20.77 -11.01 -16.12
N TYR A 164 -19.77 -11.86 -15.92
CA TYR A 164 -18.90 -12.25 -17.01
C TYR A 164 -18.47 -13.72 -16.93
N GLY A 165 -18.30 -14.31 -18.07
CA GLY A 165 -17.83 -15.64 -18.35
C GLY A 165 -17.46 -15.66 -19.82
N ARG A 166 -18.16 -16.43 -20.66
CA ARG A 166 -18.00 -16.38 -22.12
C ARG A 166 -18.48 -15.06 -22.73
N MET A 167 -19.54 -14.51 -22.16
CA MET A 167 -20.09 -13.20 -22.54
C MET A 167 -19.92 -12.22 -21.39
N CYS A 168 -19.78 -10.94 -21.71
CA CYS A 168 -19.90 -9.87 -20.72
C CYS A 168 -21.36 -9.37 -20.74
N ASN A 169 -22.05 -9.55 -19.63
CA ASN A 169 -23.48 -9.26 -19.51
C ASN A 169 -23.69 -8.03 -18.62
N VAL A 170 -24.21 -6.96 -19.19
CA VAL A 170 -24.58 -5.73 -18.48
C VAL A 170 -26.05 -5.79 -18.14
N HIS A 171 -26.40 -5.73 -16.86
CA HIS A 171 -27.78 -5.90 -16.39
C HIS A 171 -28.47 -4.56 -16.19
N GLU A 172 -29.69 -4.45 -16.69
CA GLU A 172 -30.58 -3.30 -16.48
C GLU A 172 -31.34 -3.51 -15.15
N ILE A 173 -30.90 -2.91 -14.07
CA ILE A 173 -31.43 -3.13 -12.72
C ILE A 173 -32.61 -2.23 -12.36
N GLY A 174 -32.88 -1.19 -13.15
CA GLY A 174 -33.99 -0.25 -12.94
C GLY A 174 -35.34 -0.77 -13.42
N ASN A 175 -35.43 -1.96 -14.04
CA ASN A 175 -36.66 -2.54 -14.52
C ASN A 175 -37.14 -3.65 -13.57
N THR A 176 -38.28 -3.42 -12.92
CA THR A 176 -38.85 -4.36 -11.95
C THR A 176 -39.70 -5.46 -12.59
N GLU A 177 -40.09 -5.31 -13.89
CA GLU A 177 -40.97 -6.24 -14.57
C GLU A 177 -40.23 -7.26 -15.43
N LEU A 178 -39.05 -6.88 -15.96
CA LEU A 178 -38.27 -7.69 -16.89
C LEU A 178 -36.79 -7.63 -16.59
N ASN A 179 -36.13 -8.77 -16.49
CA ASN A 179 -34.67 -8.87 -16.40
C ASN A 179 -34.05 -8.65 -17.80
N ILE A 180 -33.68 -7.43 -18.11
CA ILE A 180 -33.02 -7.07 -19.38
C ILE A 180 -31.53 -7.15 -19.23
N THR A 181 -30.90 -7.89 -20.14
CA THR A 181 -29.44 -8.06 -20.15
C THR A 181 -28.86 -7.74 -21.52
N TYR A 182 -27.82 -6.95 -21.56
CA TYR A 182 -27.04 -6.62 -22.76
C TYR A 182 -25.78 -7.47 -22.79
N ALA A 183 -25.78 -8.47 -23.69
CA ALA A 183 -24.67 -9.41 -23.81
C ALA A 183 -23.64 -8.95 -24.86
N LEU A 184 -22.43 -8.72 -24.46
CA LEU A 184 -21.31 -8.42 -25.33
C LEU A 184 -20.46 -9.68 -25.55
N ASN A 185 -20.02 -9.92 -26.78
CA ASN A 185 -19.24 -11.10 -27.12
C ASN A 185 -17.81 -11.01 -26.52
N GLY A 186 -17.47 -11.93 -25.61
CA GLY A 186 -16.18 -11.94 -24.91
C GLY A 186 -14.95 -12.14 -25.80
N GLU A 187 -15.11 -12.66 -27.01
CA GLU A 187 -14.01 -12.86 -27.97
C GLU A 187 -13.72 -11.62 -28.84
N LYS A 188 -14.64 -10.62 -28.86
CA LYS A 188 -14.51 -9.40 -29.66
C LYS A 188 -13.88 -8.28 -28.83
N ALA A 189 -12.94 -7.57 -29.45
CA ALA A 189 -12.44 -6.29 -28.92
C ALA A 189 -13.46 -5.17 -29.18
N TYR A 190 -13.73 -4.36 -28.15
CA TYR A 190 -14.65 -3.22 -28.21
C TYR A 190 -13.93 -1.95 -27.78
N GLN A 191 -14.09 -0.90 -28.58
CA GLN A 191 -13.65 0.44 -28.20
C GLN A 191 -14.65 1.08 -27.22
N GLN A 192 -14.17 2.03 -26.40
CA GLN A 192 -15.02 2.76 -25.44
C GLN A 192 -16.31 3.32 -26.09
N THR A 193 -16.17 4.00 -27.24
CA THR A 193 -17.29 4.61 -27.95
C THR A 193 -18.31 3.57 -28.45
N GLU A 194 -17.81 2.43 -28.92
CA GLU A 194 -18.65 1.33 -29.38
C GLU A 194 -19.48 0.74 -28.21
N ILE A 195 -18.88 0.54 -27.03
CA ILE A 195 -19.59 0.09 -25.83
C ILE A 195 -20.68 1.11 -25.44
N GLN A 196 -20.34 2.40 -25.43
CA GLN A 196 -21.27 3.46 -25.08
C GLN A 196 -22.45 3.58 -26.08
N GLU A 197 -22.21 3.33 -27.36
CA GLU A 197 -23.26 3.28 -28.38
C GLU A 197 -24.15 2.05 -28.24
N LEU A 198 -23.60 0.87 -28.07
CA LEU A 198 -24.36 -0.39 -27.89
C LEU A 198 -25.26 -0.35 -26.66
N LEU A 199 -24.82 0.24 -25.58
CA LEU A 199 -25.57 0.45 -24.35
C LEU A 199 -26.44 1.73 -24.40
N SER A 200 -26.39 2.49 -25.51
CA SER A 200 -27.12 3.74 -25.69
C SER A 200 -26.88 4.78 -24.58
N LEU A 201 -25.67 4.82 -23.99
CA LEU A 201 -25.32 5.72 -22.88
C LEU A 201 -25.22 7.18 -23.31
N ASN A 202 -25.15 7.45 -24.61
CA ASN A 202 -25.17 8.81 -25.17
C ASN A 202 -26.51 9.52 -24.97
N VAL A 203 -27.57 8.75 -24.69
CA VAL A 203 -28.90 9.28 -24.40
C VAL A 203 -29.09 9.36 -22.88
N LYS A 204 -29.19 10.58 -22.33
CA LYS A 204 -29.31 10.82 -20.90
C LYS A 204 -30.42 10.03 -20.20
N ALA A 205 -31.53 9.78 -20.88
CA ALA A 205 -32.67 9.00 -20.35
C ALA A 205 -32.32 7.53 -20.11
N ASN A 206 -31.29 6.99 -20.78
CA ASN A 206 -30.88 5.59 -20.65
C ASN A 206 -29.76 5.37 -19.59
N GLN A 207 -29.09 6.43 -19.14
CA GLN A 207 -28.02 6.33 -18.18
C GLN A 207 -28.43 5.69 -16.84
N PRO A 208 -29.60 6.03 -16.24
CA PRO A 208 -30.02 5.44 -14.97
C PRO A 208 -30.43 3.97 -15.03
N LYS A 209 -30.50 3.34 -16.19
CA LYS A 209 -30.94 1.95 -16.29
C LYS A 209 -29.99 0.92 -15.68
N PHE A 210 -28.69 1.19 -15.77
CA PHE A 210 -27.60 0.28 -15.36
C PHE A 210 -27.06 0.59 -13.97
N ILE A 211 -27.36 1.78 -13.44
CA ILE A 211 -26.83 2.29 -12.17
C ILE A 211 -27.97 2.99 -11.44
N MET A 212 -28.39 2.44 -10.31
CA MET A 212 -29.57 2.89 -9.55
C MET A 212 -29.22 3.03 -8.07
N PRO A 213 -29.93 3.90 -7.32
CA PRO A 213 -29.80 3.96 -5.85
C PRO A 213 -30.15 2.62 -5.20
N VAL A 214 -29.34 2.21 -4.20
CA VAL A 214 -29.57 0.96 -3.45
C VAL A 214 -30.97 0.90 -2.88
N GLY A 215 -31.48 2.00 -2.29
CA GLY A 215 -32.82 2.04 -1.70
C GLY A 215 -33.97 1.76 -2.64
N GLU A 216 -33.77 1.99 -3.96
CA GLU A 216 -34.78 1.71 -4.97
C GLU A 216 -34.74 0.27 -5.49
N VAL A 217 -33.57 -0.37 -5.48
CA VAL A 217 -33.33 -1.63 -6.20
C VAL A 217 -32.82 -2.78 -5.31
N ALA A 218 -32.61 -2.60 -4.02
CA ALA A 218 -32.05 -3.63 -3.14
C ALA A 218 -32.82 -4.96 -3.21
N PHE A 219 -34.15 -4.92 -3.21
CA PHE A 219 -34.96 -6.12 -3.31
C PHE A 219 -34.78 -6.82 -4.66
N THR A 220 -34.84 -6.08 -5.76
CA THR A 220 -34.67 -6.62 -7.13
C THR A 220 -33.24 -7.19 -7.30
N LEU A 221 -32.23 -6.52 -6.75
CA LEU A 221 -30.83 -6.98 -6.78
C LEU A 221 -30.65 -8.29 -6.01
N ASN A 222 -31.20 -8.39 -4.81
CA ASN A 222 -31.12 -9.62 -4.01
C ASN A 222 -31.82 -10.79 -4.74
N THR A 223 -32.99 -10.57 -5.31
CA THR A 223 -33.68 -11.57 -6.12
C THR A 223 -32.88 -11.97 -7.35
N PHE A 224 -32.28 -10.99 -8.05
CA PHE A 224 -31.42 -11.25 -9.21
C PHE A 224 -30.19 -12.11 -8.79
N LEU A 225 -29.54 -11.80 -7.66
CA LEU A 225 -28.40 -12.55 -7.17
C LEU A 225 -28.81 -13.97 -6.75
N ASP A 226 -29.98 -14.17 -6.13
CA ASP A 226 -30.51 -15.50 -5.79
C ASP A 226 -30.69 -16.37 -7.04
N ASP A 227 -31.23 -15.78 -8.13
CA ASP A 227 -31.48 -16.47 -9.40
C ASP A 227 -30.22 -16.68 -10.26
N LEU A 228 -29.12 -16.00 -9.94
CA LEU A 228 -27.91 -16.06 -10.73
C LEU A 228 -27.27 -17.46 -10.67
N GLN A 229 -27.02 -18.02 -11.86
CA GLN A 229 -26.45 -19.35 -12.07
C GLN A 229 -25.06 -19.26 -12.70
N PRO A 230 -24.22 -20.29 -12.54
CA PRO A 230 -22.94 -20.40 -13.28
C PRO A 230 -23.17 -20.31 -14.78
N ASP A 231 -22.15 -19.88 -15.51
CA ASP A 231 -22.20 -19.75 -16.97
C ASP A 231 -22.61 -21.09 -17.65
N SER A 232 -23.74 -21.07 -18.35
CA SER A 232 -24.33 -22.24 -18.98
C SER A 232 -23.56 -22.74 -20.21
N TRP A 233 -22.57 -22.01 -20.70
CA TRP A 233 -21.80 -22.42 -21.86
C TRP A 233 -20.95 -23.67 -21.57
N THR A 234 -21.25 -24.75 -22.27
CA THR A 234 -20.52 -26.01 -22.10
C THR A 234 -19.06 -25.87 -22.49
N LYS A 235 -18.16 -26.16 -21.55
CA LYS A 235 -16.73 -26.33 -21.82
C LYS A 235 -16.48 -27.73 -22.39
N LYS A 236 -15.61 -27.85 -23.37
CA LYS A 236 -15.16 -29.15 -23.82
C LYS A 236 -14.24 -29.79 -22.79
N GLN A 237 -14.23 -31.13 -22.77
CA GLN A 237 -13.30 -31.85 -21.91
C GLN A 237 -11.84 -31.47 -22.26
N GLY A 238 -11.08 -31.05 -21.26
CA GLY A 238 -9.70 -30.58 -21.45
C GLY A 238 -9.56 -29.08 -21.76
N GLU A 239 -10.65 -28.30 -21.68
CA GLU A 239 -10.63 -26.84 -21.81
C GLU A 239 -10.96 -26.14 -20.47
N ARG A 240 -10.34 -24.97 -20.26
CA ARG A 240 -10.70 -24.01 -19.20
C ARG A 240 -12.04 -23.36 -19.54
N SER A 241 -12.75 -22.89 -18.51
CA SER A 241 -13.95 -22.08 -18.71
C SER A 241 -13.59 -20.80 -19.49
N PRO A 242 -14.37 -20.42 -20.51
CA PRO A 242 -14.22 -19.12 -21.16
C PRO A 242 -14.44 -18.00 -20.15
N ASN A 243 -13.50 -17.05 -20.05
CA ASN A 243 -13.57 -15.93 -19.12
C ASN A 243 -13.05 -14.65 -19.80
N CYS A 244 -13.91 -13.63 -19.92
CA CYS A 244 -13.62 -12.36 -20.58
C CYS A 244 -13.48 -11.19 -19.59
N VAL A 245 -12.82 -11.38 -18.46
CA VAL A 245 -12.63 -10.37 -17.41
C VAL A 245 -12.12 -9.03 -17.94
N GLY A 246 -11.20 -9.03 -18.92
CA GLY A 246 -10.70 -7.80 -19.53
C GLY A 246 -11.81 -6.97 -20.18
N LEU A 247 -12.73 -7.60 -20.94
CA LEU A 247 -13.88 -6.91 -21.51
C LEU A 247 -14.82 -6.40 -20.42
N ALA A 248 -15.05 -7.16 -19.34
CA ALA A 248 -15.92 -6.74 -18.23
C ALA A 248 -15.38 -5.47 -17.56
N ILE A 249 -14.06 -5.43 -17.25
CA ILE A 249 -13.41 -4.25 -16.67
C ILE A 249 -13.48 -3.04 -17.62
N ASN A 250 -13.17 -3.23 -18.91
CA ASN A 250 -13.27 -2.17 -19.92
C ASN A 250 -14.70 -1.62 -20.06
N THR A 251 -15.71 -2.52 -20.00
CA THR A 251 -17.12 -2.15 -20.07
C THR A 251 -17.54 -1.33 -18.85
N ALA A 252 -17.16 -1.75 -17.63
CA ALA A 252 -17.47 -1.02 -16.41
C ALA A 252 -16.84 0.39 -16.41
N VAL A 253 -15.56 0.49 -16.80
CA VAL A 253 -14.89 1.79 -16.94
C VAL A 253 -15.60 2.66 -17.98
N SER A 254 -15.99 2.11 -19.12
CA SER A 254 -16.68 2.85 -20.20
C SER A 254 -18.07 3.35 -19.79
N ILE A 255 -18.79 2.58 -18.97
CA ILE A 255 -20.07 3.00 -18.38
C ILE A 255 -19.86 4.16 -17.41
N LEU A 256 -18.89 4.04 -16.47
CA LEU A 256 -18.63 5.08 -15.49
C LEU A 256 -18.11 6.37 -16.13
N GLU A 257 -17.29 6.30 -17.16
CA GLU A 257 -16.86 7.50 -17.93
C GLU A 257 -18.05 8.24 -18.54
N ALA A 258 -19.07 7.53 -18.99
CA ALA A 258 -20.28 8.14 -19.55
C ALA A 258 -21.23 8.70 -18.48
N VAL A 259 -21.43 7.95 -17.40
CA VAL A 259 -22.45 8.20 -16.37
C VAL A 259 -21.91 9.05 -15.23
N ALA A 260 -20.80 8.64 -14.61
CA ALA A 260 -20.27 9.25 -13.39
C ALA A 260 -19.64 10.63 -13.65
N LYS A 261 -19.04 10.85 -14.82
CA LYS A 261 -18.41 12.14 -15.19
C LYS A 261 -17.46 12.70 -14.14
N GLY A 262 -16.69 11.82 -13.49
CA GLY A 262 -15.73 12.18 -12.46
C GLY A 262 -16.32 12.27 -11.04
N GLU A 263 -17.54 11.83 -10.81
CA GLU A 263 -18.07 11.61 -9.46
C GLU A 263 -17.41 10.37 -8.80
N PRO A 264 -17.45 10.25 -7.44
CA PRO A 264 -16.90 9.12 -6.74
C PRO A 264 -17.40 7.79 -7.30
N SER A 265 -16.49 6.92 -7.73
CA SER A 265 -16.90 5.62 -8.30
C SER A 265 -15.87 4.54 -8.05
N ARG A 266 -16.37 3.31 -7.86
CA ARG A 266 -15.55 2.15 -7.52
C ARG A 266 -16.04 0.91 -8.26
N ILE A 267 -15.11 0.14 -8.83
CA ILE A 267 -15.36 -1.13 -9.50
C ILE A 267 -14.77 -2.24 -8.63
N CYS A 268 -15.57 -3.21 -8.23
CA CYS A 268 -15.16 -4.40 -7.52
C CYS A 268 -15.13 -5.58 -8.48
N VAL A 269 -13.94 -6.11 -8.77
CA VAL A 269 -13.74 -7.22 -9.71
C VAL A 269 -13.55 -8.50 -8.90
N PHE A 270 -14.53 -9.41 -8.95
CA PHE A 270 -14.44 -10.72 -8.29
C PHE A 270 -14.03 -11.77 -9.31
N MET A 271 -12.88 -12.41 -9.07
CA MET A 271 -12.25 -13.33 -10.00
C MET A 271 -12.08 -14.71 -9.38
N GLY A 272 -12.73 -15.72 -9.95
CA GLY A 272 -12.59 -17.13 -9.59
C GLY A 272 -11.74 -17.93 -10.58
N GLY A 273 -11.20 -17.28 -11.62
CA GLY A 273 -10.35 -17.93 -12.62
C GLY A 273 -9.63 -16.96 -13.54
N PRO A 274 -8.70 -17.47 -14.37
CA PRO A 274 -7.93 -16.67 -15.31
C PRO A 274 -8.77 -16.15 -16.47
N GLY A 275 -8.45 -14.95 -16.97
CA GLY A 275 -8.91 -14.47 -18.27
C GLY A 275 -8.41 -15.36 -19.39
N THR A 276 -9.31 -15.96 -20.17
CA THR A 276 -8.97 -16.95 -21.22
C THR A 276 -9.36 -16.53 -22.62
N ILE A 277 -10.19 -15.51 -22.78
CA ILE A 277 -10.68 -15.01 -24.06
C ILE A 277 -10.70 -13.49 -24.13
N GLY A 278 -10.60 -12.96 -25.33
CA GLY A 278 -10.64 -11.52 -25.59
C GLY A 278 -9.38 -10.76 -25.20
N GLU A 279 -9.50 -9.45 -25.15
CA GLU A 279 -8.43 -8.56 -24.70
C GLU A 279 -8.17 -8.77 -23.20
N GLY A 280 -6.91 -8.76 -22.81
CA GLY A 280 -6.52 -9.02 -21.42
C GLY A 280 -6.48 -10.50 -21.02
N ALA A 281 -6.68 -11.44 -21.95
CA ALA A 281 -6.47 -12.87 -21.69
C ALA A 281 -5.03 -13.14 -21.31
N ILE A 282 -4.80 -14.02 -20.31
CA ILE A 282 -3.46 -14.38 -19.80
C ILE A 282 -3.04 -15.79 -20.19
N VAL A 283 -4.00 -16.62 -20.61
CA VAL A 283 -3.79 -18.01 -21.02
C VAL A 283 -4.88 -18.42 -22.00
N GLY A 284 -4.63 -19.42 -22.84
CA GLY A 284 -5.64 -19.99 -23.74
C GLY A 284 -6.61 -20.94 -23.04
N LYS A 285 -7.62 -21.37 -23.79
CA LYS A 285 -8.66 -22.31 -23.32
C LYS A 285 -8.12 -23.73 -23.06
N ASP A 286 -7.07 -24.18 -23.76
CA ASP A 286 -6.52 -25.55 -23.62
C ASP A 286 -5.86 -25.72 -22.26
N LEU A 287 -6.29 -26.71 -21.46
CA LEU A 287 -5.67 -27.03 -20.17
C LEU A 287 -4.22 -27.47 -20.27
N LYS A 288 -3.77 -27.94 -21.44
CA LYS A 288 -2.37 -28.29 -21.66
C LYS A 288 -1.46 -27.07 -21.74
N GLU A 289 -2.02 -25.90 -22.07
CA GLU A 289 -1.30 -24.63 -22.06
C GLU A 289 -1.17 -24.17 -20.61
N THR A 290 0.06 -24.13 -20.09
CA THR A 290 0.32 -23.70 -18.71
C THR A 290 0.25 -22.18 -18.59
N ILE A 291 -0.24 -21.69 -17.45
CA ILE A 291 -0.13 -20.28 -17.11
C ILE A 291 1.34 -19.98 -16.84
N ARG A 292 1.82 -18.85 -17.33
CA ARG A 292 3.22 -18.42 -17.21
C ARG A 292 3.73 -18.42 -15.76
N ASN A 293 5.00 -18.71 -15.58
CA ASN A 293 5.73 -18.59 -14.33
C ASN A 293 7.01 -17.76 -14.52
N PHE A 294 7.80 -17.51 -13.47
CA PHE A 294 9.03 -16.72 -13.59
C PHE A 294 10.08 -17.35 -14.50
N VAL A 295 10.20 -18.68 -14.52
CA VAL A 295 11.14 -19.40 -15.41
C VAL A 295 10.74 -19.20 -16.87
N ASP A 296 9.43 -19.14 -17.19
CA ASP A 296 8.96 -18.86 -18.55
C ASP A 296 9.40 -17.48 -19.04
N PHE A 297 9.43 -16.47 -18.16
CA PHE A 297 9.95 -15.13 -18.50
C PHE A 297 11.46 -15.15 -18.73
N GLU A 298 12.23 -15.83 -17.88
CA GLU A 298 13.68 -15.96 -18.01
C GLU A 298 14.08 -16.66 -19.31
N LEU A 299 13.35 -17.72 -19.69
CA LEU A 299 13.61 -18.51 -20.88
C LEU A 299 12.94 -17.96 -22.15
N GLY A 300 12.04 -17.00 -22.05
CA GLY A 300 11.25 -16.47 -23.16
C GLY A 300 10.34 -17.52 -23.80
N ASN A 301 9.74 -18.39 -22.99
CA ASN A 301 8.89 -19.49 -23.43
C ASN A 301 7.58 -19.03 -24.08
N ALA A 302 6.96 -19.90 -24.88
CA ALA A 302 5.68 -19.64 -25.54
C ALA A 302 4.52 -19.31 -24.57
N ASN A 303 4.63 -19.72 -23.30
CA ASN A 303 3.66 -19.40 -22.25
C ASN A 303 3.56 -17.90 -21.95
N THR A 304 4.57 -17.10 -22.30
CA THR A 304 4.57 -15.65 -22.10
C THR A 304 3.93 -14.86 -23.24
N LYS A 305 3.40 -15.53 -24.27
CA LYS A 305 2.82 -14.88 -25.47
C LYS A 305 1.68 -13.90 -25.18
N TYR A 306 0.89 -14.17 -24.11
CA TYR A 306 -0.23 -13.31 -23.70
C TYR A 306 0.19 -12.12 -22.83
N TYR A 307 1.36 -12.19 -22.18
CA TYR A 307 1.79 -11.24 -21.16
C TYR A 307 1.82 -9.80 -21.68
N LYS A 308 2.62 -9.52 -22.72
CA LYS A 308 2.77 -8.15 -23.23
C LYS A 308 1.44 -7.55 -23.71
N PRO A 309 0.62 -8.24 -24.54
CA PRO A 309 -0.66 -7.73 -24.96
C PRO A 309 -1.62 -7.46 -23.79
N ALA A 310 -1.64 -8.33 -22.77
CA ALA A 310 -2.48 -8.16 -21.59
C ALA A 310 -2.05 -6.95 -20.75
N VAL A 311 -0.75 -6.79 -20.48
CA VAL A 311 -0.20 -5.62 -19.77
C VAL A 311 -0.56 -4.33 -20.51
N GLU A 312 -0.31 -4.25 -21.82
CA GLU A 312 -0.64 -3.05 -22.62
C GLU A 312 -2.14 -2.71 -22.59
N PHE A 313 -2.98 -3.72 -22.57
CA PHE A 313 -4.44 -3.54 -22.46
C PHE A 313 -4.82 -3.00 -21.08
N TYR A 314 -4.40 -3.66 -19.98
CA TYR A 314 -4.74 -3.23 -18.63
C TYR A 314 -4.13 -1.88 -18.27
N ASP A 315 -2.94 -1.56 -18.76
CA ASP A 315 -2.31 -0.24 -18.58
C ASP A 315 -3.13 0.89 -19.19
N LYS A 316 -3.68 0.69 -20.39
CA LYS A 316 -4.58 1.66 -21.04
C LYS A 316 -5.87 1.86 -20.23
N VAL A 317 -6.46 0.77 -19.74
CA VAL A 317 -7.67 0.82 -18.91
C VAL A 317 -7.38 1.50 -17.58
N ALA A 318 -6.26 1.18 -16.92
CA ALA A 318 -5.83 1.80 -15.67
C ALA A 318 -5.65 3.32 -15.78
N LEU A 319 -5.01 3.79 -16.85
CA LEU A 319 -4.83 5.23 -17.10
C LEU A 319 -6.16 5.95 -17.35
N ARG A 320 -7.09 5.32 -18.06
CA ARG A 320 -8.45 5.86 -18.26
C ARG A 320 -9.20 5.96 -16.93
N ALA A 321 -9.21 4.88 -16.15
CA ALA A 321 -9.85 4.82 -14.84
C ALA A 321 -9.30 5.89 -13.89
N SER A 322 -7.97 5.99 -13.77
CA SER A 322 -7.30 6.98 -12.92
C SER A 322 -7.68 8.41 -13.29
N ARG A 323 -7.67 8.77 -14.58
CA ARG A 323 -8.06 10.10 -15.06
C ARG A 323 -9.52 10.43 -14.83
N SER A 324 -10.37 9.42 -14.85
CA SER A 324 -11.82 9.52 -14.61
C SER A 324 -12.19 9.41 -13.13
N SER A 325 -11.18 9.30 -12.23
CA SER A 325 -11.37 9.14 -10.78
C SER A 325 -12.14 7.87 -10.38
N ILE A 326 -11.98 6.81 -11.17
CA ILE A 326 -12.56 5.49 -10.93
C ILE A 326 -11.55 4.65 -10.17
N ILE A 327 -11.93 4.10 -9.02
CA ILE A 327 -11.14 3.16 -8.23
C ILE A 327 -11.45 1.75 -8.69
N ILE A 328 -10.44 0.88 -8.78
CA ILE A 328 -10.62 -0.53 -9.17
C ILE A 328 -10.04 -1.41 -8.09
N ASP A 329 -10.88 -2.26 -7.48
CA ASP A 329 -10.46 -3.31 -6.55
C ASP A 329 -10.49 -4.66 -7.25
N ILE A 330 -9.53 -5.53 -6.91
CA ILE A 330 -9.49 -6.90 -7.42
C ILE A 330 -9.52 -7.88 -6.24
N PHE A 331 -10.51 -8.76 -6.26
CA PHE A 331 -10.67 -9.88 -5.34
C PHE A 331 -10.38 -11.16 -6.10
N SER A 332 -9.14 -11.66 -5.96
CA SER A 332 -8.68 -12.91 -6.56
C SER A 332 -8.91 -14.04 -5.59
N CYS A 333 -9.92 -14.87 -5.84
CA CYS A 333 -10.33 -15.97 -4.98
C CYS A 333 -10.24 -17.28 -5.78
N CYS A 334 -9.00 -17.75 -6.00
CA CYS A 334 -8.73 -18.91 -6.85
C CYS A 334 -7.39 -19.55 -6.49
N LEU A 335 -7.34 -20.89 -6.51
CA LEU A 335 -6.10 -21.64 -6.34
C LEU A 335 -5.11 -21.46 -7.51
N ASN A 336 -5.62 -21.10 -8.70
CA ASN A 336 -4.80 -20.86 -9.87
C ASN A 336 -4.47 -19.37 -10.01
N GLN A 337 -3.43 -19.06 -10.76
CA GLN A 337 -3.14 -17.68 -11.14
C GLN A 337 -4.26 -17.11 -12.02
N VAL A 338 -4.67 -15.89 -11.73
CA VAL A 338 -5.76 -15.20 -12.44
C VAL A 338 -5.26 -14.07 -13.35
N GLY A 339 -3.99 -13.66 -13.21
CA GLY A 339 -3.38 -12.58 -14.00
C GLY A 339 -3.16 -11.28 -13.22
N LEU A 340 -3.02 -11.35 -11.90
CA LEU A 340 -2.70 -10.16 -11.08
C LEU A 340 -1.43 -9.47 -11.55
N TYR A 341 -0.47 -10.25 -12.05
CA TYR A 341 0.81 -9.75 -12.55
C TYR A 341 0.64 -8.82 -13.76
N GLU A 342 -0.30 -9.10 -14.65
CA GLU A 342 -0.68 -8.26 -15.78
C GLU A 342 -1.56 -7.07 -15.36
N MET A 343 -2.41 -7.27 -14.35
CA MET A 343 -3.42 -6.30 -13.88
C MET A 343 -2.90 -5.30 -12.84
N LYS A 344 -1.67 -5.44 -12.36
CA LYS A 344 -1.10 -4.67 -11.24
C LYS A 344 -1.34 -3.16 -11.32
N ASN A 345 -1.28 -2.59 -12.54
CA ASN A 345 -1.46 -1.16 -12.74
C ASN A 345 -2.91 -0.69 -12.61
N LEU A 346 -3.92 -1.59 -12.70
CA LEU A 346 -5.31 -1.25 -12.38
C LEU A 346 -5.40 -0.74 -10.92
N ILE A 347 -4.72 -1.44 -10.01
CA ILE A 347 -4.68 -1.09 -8.59
C ILE A 347 -3.71 0.07 -8.34
N ALA A 348 -2.47 -0.04 -8.84
CA ALA A 348 -1.42 0.93 -8.57
C ALA A 348 -1.74 2.35 -9.08
N LYS A 349 -2.55 2.51 -10.14
CA LYS A 349 -2.93 3.81 -10.71
C LYS A 349 -4.22 4.39 -10.16
N THR A 350 -5.05 3.58 -9.50
CA THR A 350 -6.39 3.98 -9.04
C THR A 350 -6.55 4.01 -7.53
N GLY A 351 -5.56 3.49 -6.77
CA GLY A 351 -5.60 3.43 -5.31
C GLY A 351 -6.65 2.45 -4.78
N GLY A 352 -6.92 1.37 -5.52
CA GLY A 352 -7.81 0.30 -5.08
C GLY A 352 -7.09 -0.78 -4.27
N TYR A 353 -7.83 -1.78 -3.82
CA TYR A 353 -7.34 -2.92 -3.06
C TYR A 353 -7.09 -4.14 -3.94
N MET A 354 -6.11 -4.93 -3.55
CA MET A 354 -5.87 -6.27 -4.09
C MET A 354 -6.03 -7.28 -2.96
N ILE A 355 -7.02 -8.14 -3.06
CA ILE A 355 -7.25 -9.24 -2.12
C ILE A 355 -6.93 -10.54 -2.83
N PHE A 356 -6.11 -11.38 -2.21
CA PHE A 356 -5.63 -12.64 -2.78
C PHE A 356 -5.87 -13.78 -1.82
N THR A 357 -6.65 -14.76 -2.25
CA THR A 357 -7.00 -15.95 -1.46
C THR A 357 -7.40 -17.12 -2.35
N ASP A 358 -7.61 -18.29 -1.73
CA ASP A 358 -7.85 -19.55 -2.44
C ASP A 358 -9.31 -19.72 -2.95
N SER A 359 -10.30 -19.06 -2.28
CA SER A 359 -11.72 -19.28 -2.52
C SER A 359 -12.56 -18.12 -1.97
N PHE A 360 -13.78 -17.91 -2.48
CA PHE A 360 -14.76 -16.97 -1.93
C PHE A 360 -15.36 -17.41 -0.59
N SER A 361 -15.17 -18.67 -0.19
CA SER A 361 -15.60 -19.18 1.13
C SER A 361 -14.67 -18.74 2.27
N THR A 362 -13.45 -18.23 1.98
CA THR A 362 -12.45 -17.91 3.00
C THR A 362 -12.81 -16.66 3.80
N MET A 363 -12.47 -16.66 5.10
CA MET A 363 -12.62 -15.48 5.97
C MET A 363 -11.77 -14.30 5.46
N ILE A 364 -10.64 -14.57 4.82
CA ILE A 364 -9.79 -13.51 4.23
C ILE A 364 -10.61 -12.67 3.24
N PHE A 365 -11.36 -13.32 2.36
CA PHE A 365 -12.22 -12.62 1.41
C PHE A 365 -13.39 -11.92 2.11
N LYS A 366 -14.18 -12.67 2.90
CA LYS A 366 -15.42 -12.19 3.53
C LYS A 366 -15.17 -11.00 4.46
N ASP A 367 -14.19 -11.12 5.35
CA ASP A 367 -13.86 -10.05 6.30
C ASP A 367 -13.17 -8.86 5.62
N SER A 368 -12.32 -9.07 4.61
CA SER A 368 -11.73 -7.96 3.86
C SER A 368 -12.80 -7.17 3.10
N LEU A 369 -13.73 -7.85 2.44
CA LEU A 369 -14.85 -7.19 1.74
C LEU A 369 -15.70 -6.38 2.73
N LYS A 370 -16.05 -6.97 3.87
CA LYS A 370 -16.81 -6.30 4.93
C LYS A 370 -16.10 -5.04 5.46
N LYS A 371 -14.79 -5.12 5.71
CA LYS A 371 -14.00 -3.98 6.20
C LYS A 371 -13.89 -2.85 5.17
N ILE A 372 -13.75 -3.19 3.88
CA ILE A 372 -13.70 -2.18 2.80
C ILE A 372 -15.01 -1.39 2.76
N PHE A 373 -16.16 -2.03 3.00
CA PHE A 373 -17.47 -1.41 2.95
C PHE A 373 -18.02 -1.01 4.33
N GLU A 374 -17.15 -0.90 5.34
CA GLU A 374 -17.54 -0.50 6.68
C GLU A 374 -18.09 0.95 6.68
N VAL A 375 -19.13 1.18 7.48
CA VAL A 375 -19.70 2.50 7.72
C VAL A 375 -19.34 3.01 9.11
N ASP A 376 -19.32 4.32 9.29
CA ASP A 376 -19.15 4.96 10.58
C ASP A 376 -20.47 4.98 11.39
N GLU A 377 -20.46 5.54 12.61
CA GLU A 377 -21.61 5.67 13.47
C GLU A 377 -22.73 6.57 12.90
N PHE A 378 -22.40 7.38 11.89
CA PHE A 378 -23.34 8.27 11.17
C PHE A 378 -23.89 7.64 9.89
N GLY A 379 -23.45 6.41 9.55
CA GLY A 379 -23.83 5.70 8.34
C GLY A 379 -23.04 6.12 7.08
N ASN A 380 -21.93 6.85 7.20
CA ASN A 380 -21.07 7.19 6.08
C ASN A 380 -20.03 6.09 5.85
N LEU A 381 -19.69 5.83 4.60
CA LEU A 381 -18.64 4.88 4.24
C LEU A 381 -17.27 5.35 4.75
N LYS A 382 -16.50 4.47 5.34
CA LYS A 382 -15.11 4.74 5.76
C LYS A 382 -14.14 4.72 4.56
N MET A 383 -14.50 5.36 3.46
CA MET A 383 -13.74 5.43 2.23
C MET A 383 -13.50 6.89 1.84
N ASN A 384 -12.36 7.14 1.21
CA ASN A 384 -12.09 8.42 0.58
C ASN A 384 -11.85 8.23 -0.92
N PHE A 385 -12.34 9.17 -1.71
CA PHE A 385 -12.36 9.09 -3.16
C PHE A 385 -11.65 10.28 -3.78
N LYS A 386 -11.26 10.13 -5.05
CA LYS A 386 -10.76 11.22 -5.89
C LYS A 386 -9.61 12.00 -5.26
N ALA A 387 -8.76 11.28 -4.52
CA ALA A 387 -7.63 11.91 -3.87
C ALA A 387 -6.59 12.39 -4.87
N LYS A 388 -6.14 13.63 -4.69
CA LYS A 388 -5.12 14.31 -5.49
C LYS A 388 -4.13 14.99 -4.55
N LEU A 389 -2.85 14.84 -4.83
CA LEU A 389 -1.76 15.44 -4.06
C LEU A 389 -0.97 16.43 -4.88
N ASP A 390 -0.77 17.64 -4.33
CA ASP A 390 0.11 18.67 -4.83
C ASP A 390 1.30 18.86 -3.88
N PHE A 391 2.52 18.88 -4.42
CA PHE A 391 3.77 19.04 -3.70
C PHE A 391 4.35 20.45 -3.92
N ASN A 392 4.77 21.10 -2.84
CA ASN A 392 5.53 22.34 -2.87
C ASN A 392 6.77 22.22 -1.98
N CYS A 393 7.89 22.79 -2.42
CA CYS A 393 9.10 22.92 -1.60
C CYS A 393 9.83 24.22 -1.90
N THR A 394 10.69 24.63 -0.97
CA THR A 394 11.59 25.76 -1.19
C THR A 394 12.67 25.40 -2.20
N THR A 395 13.26 26.42 -2.85
CA THR A 395 14.11 26.32 -4.05
C THR A 395 15.37 25.46 -3.91
N ASN A 396 15.74 25.07 -2.70
CA ASN A 396 16.92 24.24 -2.43
C ASN A 396 16.75 22.77 -2.80
N MET A 397 15.50 22.35 -2.91
CA MET A 397 15.11 20.96 -3.17
C MET A 397 14.20 20.87 -4.39
N LYS A 398 14.25 19.70 -5.03
CA LYS A 398 13.33 19.29 -6.08
C LYS A 398 12.78 17.91 -5.76
N VAL A 399 11.59 17.61 -6.24
CA VAL A 399 11.05 16.27 -6.18
C VAL A 399 11.52 15.48 -7.41
N SER A 400 12.12 14.29 -7.16
CA SER A 400 12.55 13.36 -8.22
C SER A 400 11.40 12.44 -8.65
N GLY A 401 10.48 12.16 -7.75
CA GLY A 401 9.33 11.33 -8.04
C GLY A 401 8.74 10.70 -6.78
N ALA A 402 7.80 9.81 -7.00
CA ALA A 402 7.08 9.13 -5.95
C ALA A 402 6.96 7.63 -6.23
N LEU A 403 6.93 6.82 -5.16
CA LEU A 403 6.69 5.39 -5.17
C LEU A 403 5.45 5.09 -4.32
N GLY A 404 4.57 4.24 -4.83
CA GLY A 404 3.31 3.88 -4.19
C GLY A 404 2.18 3.73 -5.22
N HIS A 405 0.95 3.63 -4.74
CA HIS A 405 -0.24 3.54 -5.60
C HIS A 405 -0.70 4.95 -6.01
N LEU A 406 -0.13 5.46 -7.10
CA LEU A 406 -0.41 6.81 -7.59
C LEU A 406 -0.15 6.91 -9.10
N SER A 407 -0.69 7.95 -9.71
CA SER A 407 -0.50 8.25 -11.13
C SER A 407 -0.07 9.70 -11.32
N SER A 408 1.00 9.91 -12.08
CA SER A 408 1.53 11.25 -12.34
C SER A 408 0.64 12.04 -13.31
N ILE A 409 0.47 13.34 -13.02
CA ILE A 409 -0.12 14.31 -13.96
C ILE A 409 1.00 15.20 -14.48
N ASN A 410 1.09 15.38 -15.79
CA ASN A 410 2.11 16.24 -16.39
C ASN A 410 1.90 17.71 -15.99
N VAL A 411 2.60 18.13 -14.92
CA VAL A 411 2.65 19.53 -14.48
C VAL A 411 4.11 19.96 -14.42
N THR A 412 4.52 20.76 -15.40
CA THR A 412 5.87 21.33 -15.42
C THR A 412 6.06 22.35 -14.30
N SER A 413 7.16 22.25 -13.57
CA SER A 413 7.50 23.16 -12.48
C SER A 413 9.01 23.20 -12.24
N THR A 414 9.49 24.31 -11.72
CA THR A 414 10.92 24.49 -11.37
C THR A 414 11.35 23.62 -10.19
N ILE A 415 10.41 23.13 -9.39
CA ILE A 415 10.68 22.23 -8.24
C ILE A 415 10.65 20.75 -8.63
N VAL A 416 10.54 20.42 -9.91
CA VAL A 416 10.64 19.04 -10.42
C VAL A 416 12.07 18.77 -10.86
N SER A 417 12.65 17.64 -10.42
CA SER A 417 13.99 17.23 -10.84
C SER A 417 13.99 16.68 -12.26
N GLU A 418 15.15 16.78 -12.91
CA GLU A 418 15.42 16.10 -14.19
C GLU A 418 15.57 14.59 -14.01
N ILE A 419 15.98 14.15 -12.82
CA ILE A 419 16.09 12.73 -12.45
C ILE A 419 14.69 12.24 -12.08
N LYS A 420 14.18 11.27 -12.83
CA LYS A 420 12.87 10.65 -12.58
C LYS A 420 13.03 9.32 -11.89
N ILE A 421 12.31 9.12 -10.79
CA ILE A 421 12.24 7.85 -10.05
C ILE A 421 10.75 7.51 -9.85
N GLY A 422 10.36 6.27 -10.20
CA GLY A 422 8.97 5.85 -10.16
C GLY A 422 8.06 6.80 -10.94
N GLU A 423 6.97 7.26 -10.36
CA GLU A 423 6.06 8.26 -10.94
C GLU A 423 6.65 9.68 -10.80
N GLY A 424 7.70 9.95 -11.54
CA GLY A 424 8.43 11.22 -11.54
C GLY A 424 8.04 12.17 -12.69
N GLY A 425 8.73 13.33 -12.75
CA GLY A 425 8.53 14.33 -13.79
C GLY A 425 7.33 15.25 -13.56
N THR A 426 6.77 15.26 -12.35
CA THR A 426 5.64 16.07 -11.94
C THR A 426 5.77 16.52 -10.49
N LYS A 427 4.93 17.46 -10.09
CA LYS A 427 4.69 17.81 -8.67
C LYS A 427 3.25 17.48 -8.21
N THR A 428 2.47 16.86 -9.07
CA THR A 428 1.05 16.56 -8.82
C THR A 428 0.73 15.12 -9.19
N TRP A 429 0.08 14.42 -8.28
CA TRP A 429 -0.31 13.02 -8.48
C TRP A 429 -1.79 12.80 -8.19
N LEU A 430 -2.40 11.88 -8.94
CA LEU A 430 -3.69 11.28 -8.62
C LEU A 430 -3.44 10.07 -7.73
N LEU A 431 -4.08 10.01 -6.58
CA LEU A 431 -4.01 8.90 -5.63
C LEU A 431 -5.22 7.97 -5.76
N GLY A 432 -6.33 8.49 -6.29
CA GLY A 432 -7.59 7.73 -6.42
C GLY A 432 -8.26 7.50 -5.08
N GLY A 433 -8.29 6.25 -4.62
CA GLY A 433 -8.72 5.88 -3.26
C GLY A 433 -7.58 6.05 -2.26
N ILE A 434 -7.90 6.54 -1.06
CA ILE A 434 -6.97 6.56 0.07
C ILE A 434 -7.67 6.06 1.34
N ASP A 435 -6.92 5.38 2.16
CA ASP A 435 -7.32 4.91 3.48
C ASP A 435 -6.34 5.41 4.57
N PRO A 436 -6.56 5.11 5.86
CA PRO A 436 -5.68 5.54 6.94
C PRO A 436 -4.23 5.03 6.84
N ASN A 437 -3.99 3.93 6.13
CA ASN A 437 -2.65 3.31 5.97
C ASN A 437 -1.99 3.65 4.64
N SER A 438 -2.74 4.18 3.67
CA SER A 438 -2.22 4.52 2.33
C SER A 438 -1.04 5.46 2.41
N THR A 439 0.16 4.96 2.11
CA THR A 439 1.43 5.67 2.31
C THR A 439 2.25 5.74 1.04
N TYR A 440 2.71 6.93 0.72
CA TYR A 440 3.47 7.25 -0.48
C TYR A 440 4.89 7.67 -0.12
N THR A 441 5.88 7.23 -0.89
CA THR A 441 7.29 7.59 -0.70
C THR A 441 7.71 8.63 -1.73
N PHE A 442 8.23 9.76 -1.27
CA PHE A 442 8.76 10.82 -2.13
C PHE A 442 10.27 10.86 -2.05
N LEU A 443 10.92 10.99 -3.20
CA LEU A 443 12.37 11.16 -3.30
C LEU A 443 12.70 12.61 -3.66
N LEU A 444 13.69 13.14 -2.95
CA LEU A 444 14.14 14.52 -3.08
C LEU A 444 15.52 14.57 -3.74
N ASP A 445 15.71 15.57 -4.58
CA ASP A 445 16.98 15.91 -5.23
C ASP A 445 17.43 17.30 -4.76
N CYS A 446 18.70 17.41 -4.38
CA CYS A 446 19.28 18.67 -3.97
C CYS A 446 19.72 19.48 -5.19
N GLN A 447 19.45 20.78 -5.20
CA GLN A 447 19.99 21.67 -6.24
C GLN A 447 21.44 22.07 -5.92
N ASN A 448 22.27 22.18 -6.97
CA ASN A 448 23.54 22.88 -6.86
C ASN A 448 23.27 24.38 -7.07
N THR A 449 23.11 25.10 -5.98
CA THR A 449 23.00 26.56 -6.04
C THR A 449 24.38 27.16 -5.74
N GLU A 450 24.90 27.95 -6.66
CA GLU A 450 26.16 28.72 -6.47
C GLU A 450 25.96 29.91 -5.52
N ASP A 451 24.72 30.25 -5.21
CA ASP A 451 24.38 31.40 -4.38
C ASP A 451 24.61 31.14 -2.89
N LYS A 452 25.51 31.93 -2.29
CA LYS A 452 25.86 31.91 -0.85
C LYS A 452 24.72 32.30 0.12
N LYS A 453 23.51 32.54 -0.36
CA LYS A 453 22.31 32.89 0.43
C LYS A 453 21.29 31.74 0.56
N ILE A 454 21.75 30.51 0.64
CA ILE A 454 20.83 29.39 0.83
C ILE A 454 20.27 29.46 2.27
N SER A 455 18.95 29.33 2.39
CA SER A 455 18.30 29.21 3.69
C SER A 455 18.81 27.97 4.44
N ARG A 456 19.07 28.07 5.73
CA ARG A 456 19.42 26.91 6.58
C ARG A 456 18.28 25.94 6.78
N LYS A 457 17.12 26.23 6.24
CA LYS A 457 15.89 25.48 6.40
C LYS A 457 15.25 25.21 5.05
N CYS A 458 14.70 24.03 4.91
CA CYS A 458 13.85 23.63 3.79
C CYS A 458 12.41 23.48 4.28
N ILE A 459 11.47 24.13 3.62
CA ILE A 459 10.04 23.96 3.89
C ILE A 459 9.46 23.11 2.78
N ILE A 460 8.71 22.08 3.16
CA ILE A 460 7.96 21.17 2.27
C ILE A 460 6.50 21.25 2.68
N GLN A 461 5.62 21.40 1.69
CA GLN A 461 4.17 21.37 1.90
C GLN A 461 3.52 20.38 0.95
N LEU A 462 2.70 19.50 1.52
CA LEU A 462 1.87 18.52 0.85
C LEU A 462 0.41 18.94 1.01
N ILE A 463 -0.30 19.04 -0.11
CA ILE A 463 -1.71 19.44 -0.14
C ILE A 463 -2.47 18.28 -0.77
N THR A 464 -3.23 17.55 0.02
CA THR A 464 -4.07 16.44 -0.44
C THR A 464 -5.53 16.85 -0.42
N THR A 465 -6.16 16.87 -1.60
CA THR A 465 -7.59 17.13 -1.74
C THR A 465 -8.31 15.84 -2.08
N TYR A 466 -9.41 15.53 -1.40
CA TYR A 466 -10.18 14.30 -1.58
C TYR A 466 -11.65 14.49 -1.20
N ILE A 467 -12.50 13.55 -1.59
CA ILE A 467 -13.89 13.47 -1.17
C ILE A 467 -13.97 12.42 -0.08
N ALA A 468 -14.41 12.82 1.12
CA ALA A 468 -14.58 11.94 2.26
C ALA A 468 -15.90 11.16 2.18
N GLY A 469 -16.06 10.14 3.03
CA GLY A 469 -17.27 9.32 3.05
C GLY A 469 -18.57 10.08 3.34
N ASP A 470 -18.48 11.22 4.05
CA ASP A 470 -19.58 12.16 4.26
C ASP A 470 -19.87 13.06 3.05
N ARG A 471 -19.25 12.78 1.90
CA ARG A 471 -19.35 13.51 0.62
C ARG A 471 -18.78 14.93 0.63
N SER A 472 -18.23 15.38 1.77
CA SER A 472 -17.55 16.66 1.83
C SER A 472 -16.22 16.61 1.07
N THR A 473 -15.89 17.70 0.37
CA THR A 473 -14.56 17.87 -0.19
C THR A 473 -13.64 18.37 0.90
N ARG A 474 -12.59 17.60 1.19
CA ARG A 474 -11.59 17.92 2.20
C ARG A 474 -10.25 18.25 1.58
N MET A 475 -9.52 19.13 2.25
CA MET A 475 -8.14 19.47 1.90
C MET A 475 -7.26 19.29 3.14
N ARG A 476 -6.43 18.27 3.13
CA ARG A 476 -5.40 18.08 4.16
C ARG A 476 -4.12 18.76 3.73
N VAL A 477 -3.57 19.57 4.62
CA VAL A 477 -2.33 20.33 4.40
C VAL A 477 -1.32 19.96 5.47
N THR A 478 -0.22 19.33 5.06
CA THR A 478 0.91 19.01 5.93
C THR A 478 2.09 19.85 5.51
N THR A 479 2.61 20.67 6.44
CA THR A 479 3.76 21.53 6.18
C THR A 479 4.85 21.26 7.20
N VAL A 480 6.05 20.93 6.73
CA VAL A 480 7.19 20.61 7.57
C VAL A 480 8.39 21.47 7.24
N GLU A 481 9.16 21.80 8.26
CA GLU A 481 10.43 22.51 8.16
C GLU A 481 11.57 21.56 8.55
N LYS A 482 12.61 21.46 7.72
CA LYS A 482 13.79 20.64 7.96
C LYS A 482 15.06 21.46 7.88
N ASN A 483 16.00 21.16 8.78
CA ASN A 483 17.31 21.79 8.78
C ASN A 483 18.17 21.29 7.62
N ILE A 484 19.05 22.15 7.11
CA ILE A 484 20.00 21.84 6.04
C ILE A 484 21.42 21.88 6.60
N ILE A 485 22.21 20.82 6.35
CA ILE A 485 23.62 20.75 6.65
C ILE A 485 24.44 21.14 5.43
N TYR A 486 25.41 22.03 5.62
CA TYR A 486 26.20 22.63 4.52
C TYR A 486 27.52 21.94 4.23
N ASP A 487 28.04 21.15 5.15
CA ASP A 487 29.36 20.54 4.99
C ASP A 487 29.38 19.12 5.55
N LEU A 488 29.32 18.15 4.66
CA LEU A 488 29.51 16.73 4.97
C LEU A 488 30.93 16.24 4.65
N SER A 489 31.90 17.16 4.52
CA SER A 489 33.31 16.80 4.28
C SER A 489 34.05 16.55 5.58
N ASN A 490 33.58 17.06 6.71
CA ASN A 490 34.16 16.87 8.03
C ASN A 490 33.38 15.85 8.87
N GLN A 491 34.04 15.26 9.87
CA GLN A 491 33.44 14.24 10.73
C GLN A 491 32.28 14.77 11.58
N GLN A 492 32.28 16.05 11.91
CA GLN A 492 31.20 16.67 12.68
C GLN A 492 29.88 16.70 11.87
N GLY A 493 29.95 17.11 10.62
CA GLY A 493 28.78 17.09 9.73
C GLY A 493 28.25 15.67 9.49
N ILE A 494 29.14 14.69 9.31
CA ILE A 494 28.76 13.28 9.18
C ILE A 494 28.07 12.78 10.44
N ASN A 495 28.56 13.11 11.62
CA ASN A 495 27.96 12.70 12.88
C ASN A 495 26.61 13.38 13.10
N GLU A 496 26.47 14.64 12.72
CA GLU A 496 25.23 15.40 12.86
C GLU A 496 24.11 14.83 11.96
N ILE A 497 24.42 14.59 10.69
CA ILE A 497 23.43 13.97 9.79
C ILE A 497 23.11 12.52 10.20
N GLY A 498 24.10 11.77 10.69
CA GLY A 498 23.90 10.40 11.18
C GLY A 498 22.93 10.32 12.36
N LYS A 499 22.89 11.33 13.24
CA LYS A 499 21.89 11.43 14.32
C LYS A 499 20.47 11.64 13.82
N SER A 500 20.30 12.13 12.61
CA SER A 500 19.00 12.39 11.99
C SER A 500 18.42 11.20 11.20
N PHE A 501 19.16 10.08 11.15
CA PHE A 501 18.78 8.89 10.39
C PHE A 501 17.67 8.11 11.07
N ASP A 502 16.59 7.84 10.32
CA ASP A 502 15.51 6.93 10.72
C ASP A 502 15.67 5.60 9.98
N GLN A 503 16.01 4.55 10.72
CA GLN A 503 16.34 3.24 10.16
C GLN A 503 15.12 2.48 9.64
N GLU A 504 13.91 2.68 10.20
CA GLU A 504 12.67 2.07 9.72
C GLU A 504 12.23 2.73 8.40
N ALA A 505 12.17 4.06 8.38
CA ALA A 505 11.87 4.81 7.15
C ALA A 505 12.87 4.46 6.04
N ALA A 506 14.15 4.32 6.37
CA ALA A 506 15.19 3.93 5.42
C ALA A 506 14.98 2.50 4.88
N ALA A 507 14.61 1.55 5.74
CA ALA A 507 14.34 0.17 5.33
C ALA A 507 13.17 0.10 4.36
N VAL A 508 12.08 0.82 4.64
CA VAL A 508 10.91 0.89 3.75
C VAL A 508 11.23 1.59 2.43
N LEU A 509 11.98 2.71 2.47
CA LEU A 509 12.45 3.39 1.25
C LEU A 509 13.24 2.44 0.34
N ILE A 510 14.25 1.75 0.91
CA ILE A 510 15.09 0.80 0.16
C ILE A 510 14.24 -0.31 -0.42
N THR A 511 13.30 -0.87 0.34
CA THR A 511 12.42 -1.94 -0.13
C THR A 511 11.56 -1.48 -1.30
N ARG A 512 10.92 -0.30 -1.21
CA ARG A 512 10.11 0.27 -2.30
C ARG A 512 10.95 0.58 -3.54
N MET A 513 12.18 1.06 -3.36
CA MET A 513 13.12 1.25 -4.49
C MET A 513 13.53 -0.08 -5.13
N CYS A 514 13.69 -1.15 -4.35
CA CYS A 514 13.97 -2.48 -4.89
C CYS A 514 12.79 -3.01 -5.73
N ILE A 515 11.56 -2.82 -5.25
CA ILE A 515 10.35 -3.20 -5.99
C ILE A 515 10.25 -2.41 -7.29
N ASP A 516 10.48 -1.09 -7.26
CA ASP A 516 10.50 -0.24 -8.46
C ASP A 516 11.55 -0.71 -9.50
N LYS A 517 12.77 -0.99 -9.03
CA LYS A 517 13.85 -1.56 -9.86
C LYS A 517 13.44 -2.89 -10.49
N TRP A 518 12.85 -3.77 -9.71
CA TRP A 518 12.38 -5.05 -10.20
C TRP A 518 11.26 -4.89 -11.26
N GLN A 519 10.32 -3.96 -11.05
CA GLN A 519 9.25 -3.66 -11.99
C GLN A 519 9.76 -3.01 -13.28
N THR A 520 10.89 -2.30 -13.23
CA THR A 520 11.56 -1.69 -14.40
C THR A 520 12.51 -2.64 -15.12
N GLY A 521 12.68 -3.87 -14.63
CA GLY A 521 13.37 -4.96 -15.32
C GLY A 521 14.73 -5.34 -14.74
N ASP A 522 15.13 -4.82 -13.58
CA ASP A 522 16.34 -5.27 -12.92
C ASP A 522 16.16 -6.70 -12.37
N GLU A 523 17.16 -7.55 -12.52
CA GLU A 523 17.15 -8.90 -11.99
C GLU A 523 17.31 -8.91 -10.45
N SER A 524 16.65 -9.86 -9.77
CA SER A 524 16.75 -10.02 -8.30
C SER A 524 18.21 -10.09 -7.82
N ARG A 525 19.09 -10.74 -8.59
CA ARG A 525 20.53 -10.84 -8.30
C ARG A 525 21.24 -9.48 -8.28
N ASP A 526 20.90 -8.59 -9.18
CA ASP A 526 21.51 -7.25 -9.24
C ASP A 526 20.95 -6.34 -8.17
N ILE A 527 19.67 -6.49 -7.83
CA ILE A 527 19.04 -5.82 -6.69
C ILE A 527 19.72 -6.25 -5.38
N LEU A 528 19.97 -7.55 -5.16
CA LEU A 528 20.69 -8.05 -3.98
C LEU A 528 22.10 -7.45 -3.88
N LYS A 529 22.86 -7.42 -4.99
CA LYS A 529 24.18 -6.78 -5.02
C LYS A 529 24.11 -5.28 -4.68
N TRP A 530 23.05 -4.60 -5.15
CA TRP A 530 22.84 -3.18 -4.85
C TRP A 530 22.55 -2.95 -3.37
N ILE A 531 21.71 -3.81 -2.74
CA ILE A 531 21.44 -3.76 -1.29
C ILE A 531 22.73 -3.95 -0.52
N ASP A 532 23.55 -4.97 -0.86
CA ASP A 532 24.80 -5.28 -0.19
C ASP A 532 25.81 -4.13 -0.25
N LYS A 533 26.02 -3.58 -1.45
CA LYS A 533 26.91 -2.43 -1.64
C LYS A 533 26.43 -1.21 -0.86
N THR A 534 25.13 -0.97 -0.85
CA THR A 534 24.53 0.15 -0.12
C THR A 534 24.74 -0.01 1.39
N LEU A 535 24.47 -1.22 1.91
CA LEU A 535 24.65 -1.54 3.33
C LEU A 535 26.13 -1.41 3.75
N ILE A 536 27.07 -2.00 3.01
CA ILE A 536 28.49 -1.94 3.32
C ILE A 536 28.96 -0.49 3.34
N ARG A 537 28.63 0.30 2.32
CA ARG A 537 29.00 1.72 2.22
C ARG A 537 28.41 2.56 3.35
N LEU A 538 27.14 2.30 3.73
CA LEU A 538 26.48 3.00 4.83
C LEU A 538 27.18 2.69 6.16
N MET A 539 27.45 1.40 6.42
CA MET A 539 28.09 0.96 7.65
C MET A 539 29.55 1.44 7.74
N SER A 540 30.30 1.37 6.65
CA SER A 540 31.66 1.93 6.60
C SER A 540 31.70 3.42 6.95
N LYS A 541 30.66 4.17 6.58
CA LYS A 541 30.64 5.62 6.79
C LYS A 541 30.16 6.06 8.16
N PHE A 542 29.14 5.40 8.71
CA PHE A 542 28.44 5.84 9.92
C PHE A 542 28.75 5.00 11.16
N SER A 543 29.60 3.98 11.06
CA SER A 543 30.08 3.18 12.20
C SER A 543 31.36 3.76 12.78
N ILE A 544 31.63 3.39 14.00
CA ILE A 544 32.90 3.75 14.72
C ILE A 544 33.79 2.52 14.68
N TYR A 545 34.96 2.62 14.05
CA TYR A 545 35.91 1.52 13.97
C TYR A 545 37.35 1.99 13.72
N THR A 546 38.32 1.11 13.99
CA THR A 546 39.70 1.23 13.55
C THR A 546 39.85 0.47 12.24
N LYS A 547 40.50 1.07 11.24
CA LYS A 547 40.68 0.45 9.92
C LYS A 547 41.31 -0.93 10.06
N ASP A 548 40.76 -1.89 9.30
CA ASP A 548 41.21 -3.30 9.25
C ASP A 548 41.07 -4.09 10.58
N ASP A 549 40.39 -3.53 11.61
CA ASP A 549 40.06 -4.23 12.85
C ASP A 549 38.55 -4.42 13.06
N PRO A 550 37.99 -5.58 12.66
CA PRO A 550 36.57 -5.87 12.83
C PRO A 550 36.09 -5.91 14.28
N ARG A 551 36.98 -6.11 15.26
CA ARG A 551 36.62 -6.16 16.69
C ARG A 551 36.32 -4.79 17.26
N SER A 552 36.88 -3.74 16.66
CA SER A 552 36.64 -2.35 17.04
C SER A 552 35.31 -1.81 16.53
N PHE A 553 34.64 -2.51 15.60
CA PHE A 553 33.45 -2.05 14.93
C PHE A 553 32.23 -1.89 15.88
N LYS A 554 31.70 -0.68 15.94
CA LYS A 554 30.50 -0.33 16.74
C LYS A 554 29.51 0.47 15.91
N LEU A 555 28.24 0.05 15.93
CA LEU A 555 27.14 0.81 15.35
C LEU A 555 26.68 1.91 16.31
N THR A 556 26.35 3.06 15.78
CA THR A 556 25.65 4.11 16.53
C THR A 556 24.17 3.74 16.67
N GLN A 557 23.50 4.27 17.69
CA GLN A 557 22.12 3.88 18.04
C GLN A 557 21.13 3.97 16.86
N ASN A 558 21.26 5.00 16.04
CA ASN A 558 20.37 5.20 14.86
C ASN A 558 20.58 4.19 13.72
N PHE A 559 21.59 3.32 13.79
CA PHE A 559 21.93 2.35 12.74
C PHE A 559 21.91 0.90 13.24
N VAL A 560 21.58 0.65 14.52
CA VAL A 560 21.70 -0.69 15.13
C VAL A 560 20.83 -1.74 14.45
N TYR A 561 19.58 -1.39 14.10
CA TYR A 561 18.62 -2.32 13.51
C TYR A 561 18.65 -2.34 11.98
N PHE A 562 19.20 -1.34 11.33
CA PHE A 562 19.18 -1.26 9.87
C PHE A 562 19.83 -2.47 9.17
N PRO A 563 21.00 -3.00 9.61
CA PRO A 563 21.56 -4.23 9.04
C PRO A 563 20.65 -5.45 9.19
N GLN A 564 19.89 -5.52 10.28
CA GLN A 564 18.94 -6.59 10.54
C GLN A 564 17.74 -6.51 9.56
N PHE A 565 17.18 -5.31 9.32
CA PHE A 565 16.16 -5.11 8.29
C PHE A 565 16.67 -5.54 6.91
N MET A 566 17.90 -5.18 6.54
CA MET A 566 18.49 -5.59 5.25
C MET A 566 18.72 -7.10 5.18
N PHE A 567 19.06 -7.74 6.30
CA PHE A 567 19.22 -9.20 6.38
C PHE A 567 17.89 -9.92 6.06
N TYR A 568 16.77 -9.48 6.63
CA TYR A 568 15.45 -10.04 6.37
C TYR A 568 14.93 -9.68 4.98
N LEU A 569 15.12 -8.42 4.54
CA LEU A 569 14.74 -7.98 3.21
C LEU A 569 15.36 -8.85 2.10
N ARG A 570 16.64 -9.18 2.21
CA ARG A 570 17.35 -10.03 1.24
C ARG A 570 16.69 -11.40 1.05
N ARG A 571 16.01 -11.91 2.06
CA ARG A 571 15.33 -13.21 2.12
C ARG A 571 13.85 -13.14 1.83
N SER A 572 13.31 -11.95 1.71
CA SER A 572 11.87 -11.74 1.55
C SER A 572 11.41 -11.99 0.13
N SER A 573 10.12 -12.31 0.01
CA SER A 573 9.37 -12.40 -1.24
C SER A 573 9.35 -11.10 -2.04
N PHE A 574 9.71 -9.98 -1.43
CA PHE A 574 9.82 -8.70 -2.13
C PHE A 574 10.98 -8.65 -3.11
N ILE A 575 12.05 -9.40 -2.85
CA ILE A 575 13.27 -9.43 -3.67
C ILE A 575 13.42 -10.73 -4.40
N GLN A 576 13.14 -11.87 -3.73
CA GLN A 576 13.35 -13.20 -4.28
C GLN A 576 12.01 -13.84 -4.68
N ASN A 577 11.97 -14.48 -5.84
CA ASN A 577 10.79 -15.18 -6.35
C ASN A 577 10.90 -16.70 -6.06
N PHE A 578 11.20 -17.07 -4.83
CA PHE A 578 11.45 -18.47 -4.49
C PHE A 578 10.14 -19.20 -4.20
N ASN A 579 9.81 -20.21 -5.03
CA ASN A 579 8.58 -21.02 -4.94
C ASN A 579 7.25 -20.23 -4.94
N GLU A 580 7.26 -19.01 -5.47
CA GLU A 580 6.06 -18.16 -5.58
C GLU A 580 5.62 -18.03 -7.03
N SER A 581 4.32 -17.91 -7.23
CA SER A 581 3.78 -17.54 -8.54
C SER A 581 3.95 -16.03 -8.79
N PRO A 582 3.97 -15.58 -10.07
CA PRO A 582 3.95 -14.16 -10.38
C PRO A 582 2.79 -13.38 -9.75
N ASP A 583 1.60 -13.98 -9.64
CA ASP A 583 0.43 -13.35 -9.01
C ASP A 583 0.61 -13.16 -7.50
N GLU A 584 1.12 -14.18 -6.81
CA GLU A 584 1.43 -14.10 -5.38
C GLU A 584 2.52 -13.07 -5.09
N SER A 585 3.58 -13.08 -5.89
CA SER A 585 4.68 -12.12 -5.77
C SER A 585 4.22 -10.67 -5.95
N ILE A 586 3.31 -10.39 -6.92
CA ILE A 586 2.80 -9.03 -7.11
C ILE A 586 1.83 -8.61 -6.00
N TYR A 587 1.06 -9.54 -5.43
CA TYR A 587 0.22 -9.28 -4.27
C TYR A 587 1.04 -8.76 -3.08
N TYR A 588 2.13 -9.45 -2.71
CA TYR A 588 3.01 -9.01 -1.62
C TYR A 588 3.65 -7.66 -1.90
N ARG A 589 4.18 -7.46 -3.11
CA ARG A 589 4.82 -6.20 -3.50
C ARG A 589 3.83 -5.04 -3.55
N SER A 590 2.62 -5.26 -4.08
CA SER A 590 1.57 -4.25 -4.15
C SER A 590 1.12 -3.81 -2.75
N SER A 591 0.94 -4.76 -1.83
CA SER A 591 0.62 -4.47 -0.43
C SER A 591 1.70 -3.61 0.24
N LEU A 592 2.98 -3.95 0.08
CA LEU A 592 4.07 -3.17 0.65
C LEU A 592 4.17 -1.75 0.03
N MET A 593 3.85 -1.61 -1.25
CA MET A 593 3.86 -0.30 -1.92
C MET A 593 2.73 0.64 -1.44
N MET A 594 1.69 0.10 -0.82
CA MET A 594 0.53 0.85 -0.34
C MET A 594 0.59 1.13 1.17
N GLU A 595 1.13 0.21 1.97
CA GLU A 595 0.99 0.18 3.43
C GLU A 595 1.85 1.21 4.17
N SER A 596 1.44 1.51 5.42
CA SER A 596 2.14 2.39 6.35
C SER A 596 3.55 1.89 6.70
N VAL A 597 4.43 2.80 7.17
CA VAL A 597 5.80 2.43 7.53
C VAL A 597 5.85 1.34 8.61
N PRO A 598 5.05 1.38 9.70
CA PRO A 598 5.02 0.29 10.68
C PRO A 598 4.62 -1.06 10.07
N ASN A 599 3.56 -1.10 9.25
CA ASN A 599 3.12 -2.32 8.58
C ASN A 599 4.17 -2.85 7.60
N CYS A 600 4.79 -1.98 6.81
CA CYS A 600 5.92 -2.37 5.94
C CYS A 600 7.10 -2.93 6.74
N THR A 601 7.38 -2.40 7.92
CA THR A 601 8.45 -2.90 8.78
C THR A 601 8.16 -4.33 9.26
N ILE A 602 6.89 -4.64 9.62
CA ILE A 602 6.45 -6.00 9.96
C ILE A 602 6.57 -6.94 8.74
N MET A 603 6.23 -6.46 7.54
CA MET A 603 6.39 -7.24 6.30
C MET A 603 7.86 -7.56 6.01
N ILE A 604 8.78 -6.61 6.25
CA ILE A 604 10.22 -6.80 6.02
C ILE A 604 10.81 -7.72 7.09
N GLN A 605 10.50 -7.46 8.35
CA GLN A 605 10.96 -8.21 9.51
C GLN A 605 9.75 -8.58 10.37
N PRO A 606 9.24 -9.81 10.26
CA PRO A 606 8.14 -10.31 11.07
C PRO A 606 8.38 -10.17 12.58
N LEU A 607 7.30 -10.02 13.33
CA LEU A 607 7.34 -9.95 14.79
C LEU A 607 7.10 -11.33 15.38
N LEU A 608 7.91 -11.69 16.38
CA LEU A 608 7.76 -12.94 17.15
C LEU A 608 7.68 -12.63 18.63
N PHE A 609 6.61 -13.10 19.27
CA PHE A 609 6.41 -12.99 20.72
C PHE A 609 6.38 -14.37 21.36
N GLU A 610 7.08 -14.52 22.49
CA GLU A 610 7.11 -15.74 23.30
C GLU A 610 6.26 -15.54 24.55
N TYR A 611 5.39 -16.49 24.83
CA TYR A 611 4.55 -16.55 26.02
C TYR A 611 4.93 -17.79 26.80
N THR A 612 5.20 -17.64 28.09
CA THR A 612 5.59 -18.73 29.00
C THR A 612 4.73 -18.69 30.27
N ALA A 613 4.69 -19.79 31.02
CA ALA A 613 3.99 -19.82 32.29
C ALA A 613 4.52 -18.81 33.33
N GLU A 614 5.80 -18.43 33.21
CA GLU A 614 6.43 -17.38 34.05
C GLU A 614 6.10 -15.97 33.56
N ASN A 615 5.95 -15.79 32.23
CA ASN A 615 5.56 -14.53 31.61
C ASN A 615 4.43 -14.71 30.60
N PRO A 616 3.19 -14.84 31.08
CA PRO A 616 2.03 -15.07 30.23
C PRO A 616 1.56 -13.85 29.42
N ARG A 617 2.19 -12.67 29.62
CA ARG A 617 1.88 -11.45 28.86
C ARG A 617 2.68 -11.31 27.55
N GLY A 618 3.68 -12.18 27.36
CA GLY A 618 4.52 -12.22 26.18
C GLY A 618 5.70 -11.26 26.20
N ASN A 619 6.79 -11.70 25.58
CA ASN A 619 8.01 -10.93 25.31
C ASN A 619 8.36 -11.01 23.83
N PRO A 620 8.84 -9.92 23.20
CA PRO A 620 9.41 -10.02 21.86
C PRO A 620 10.70 -10.85 21.90
N VAL A 621 10.84 -11.78 20.98
CA VAL A 621 12.01 -12.64 20.83
C VAL A 621 12.55 -12.59 19.40
N PHE A 622 13.78 -13.06 19.21
CA PHE A 622 14.38 -13.09 17.87
C PHE A 622 13.71 -14.15 16.99
N LEU A 623 13.69 -13.89 15.69
CA LEU A 623 13.32 -14.90 14.68
C LEU A 623 14.45 -15.93 14.55
N ASP A 624 14.50 -16.85 15.50
CA ASP A 624 15.54 -17.89 15.62
C ASP A 624 14.90 -19.21 16.09
N LEU A 625 15.41 -20.33 15.58
CA LEU A 625 14.94 -21.66 16.00
C LEU A 625 15.08 -21.90 17.52
N ASN A 626 16.05 -21.24 18.18
CA ASN A 626 16.19 -21.30 19.63
C ASN A 626 15.02 -20.68 20.39
N SER A 627 14.19 -19.86 19.73
CA SER A 627 12.95 -19.32 20.31
C SER A 627 11.80 -20.35 20.29
N MET A 628 11.90 -21.42 19.49
CA MET A 628 10.92 -22.51 19.45
C MET A 628 11.19 -23.51 20.56
N LYS A 629 10.81 -23.16 21.79
CA LYS A 629 10.97 -24.01 22.99
C LYS A 629 9.74 -24.90 23.17
N ASN A 630 9.92 -26.01 23.90
CA ASN A 630 8.85 -26.96 24.13
C ASN A 630 7.75 -26.41 25.06
N ASP A 631 8.12 -25.54 25.99
CA ASP A 631 7.31 -25.02 27.10
C ASP A 631 6.73 -23.62 26.85
N CYS A 632 6.68 -23.17 25.59
CA CYS A 632 6.18 -21.86 25.24
C CYS A 632 5.10 -21.87 24.15
N VAL A 633 4.36 -20.77 24.08
CA VAL A 633 3.50 -20.41 22.95
C VAL A 633 4.18 -19.27 22.19
N LEU A 634 4.23 -19.37 20.88
CA LEU A 634 4.75 -18.30 20.01
C LEU A 634 3.62 -17.67 19.20
N LEU A 635 3.61 -16.34 19.15
CA LEU A 635 2.79 -15.56 18.22
C LEU A 635 3.69 -14.94 17.17
N LEU A 636 3.54 -15.36 15.92
CA LEU A 636 4.24 -14.83 14.77
C LEU A 636 3.30 -13.93 13.95
N ASP A 637 3.70 -12.69 13.72
CA ASP A 637 3.02 -11.76 12.84
C ASP A 637 3.91 -11.41 11.65
N THR A 638 3.50 -11.82 10.43
CA THR A 638 4.19 -11.52 9.17
C THR A 638 3.48 -10.46 8.34
N PHE A 639 2.45 -9.81 8.87
CA PHE A 639 1.44 -9.01 8.22
C PHE A 639 0.40 -9.84 7.44
N PHE A 640 0.79 -10.77 6.60
CA PHE A 640 -0.10 -11.63 5.79
C PHE A 640 -0.59 -12.87 6.54
N TYR A 641 0.20 -13.34 7.50
CA TYR A 641 -0.09 -14.48 8.35
C TYR A 641 0.07 -14.08 9.81
N VAL A 642 -0.88 -14.50 10.63
CA VAL A 642 -0.80 -14.47 12.10
C VAL A 642 -0.85 -15.90 12.57
N VAL A 643 0.24 -16.39 13.15
CA VAL A 643 0.38 -17.80 13.54
C VAL A 643 0.59 -17.90 15.05
N VAL A 644 -0.26 -18.68 15.73
CA VAL A 644 -0.07 -19.10 17.12
C VAL A 644 0.44 -20.54 17.11
N TRP A 645 1.67 -20.73 17.54
CA TRP A 645 2.29 -22.05 17.62
C TRP A 645 2.46 -22.48 19.07
N HIS A 646 2.13 -23.75 19.37
CA HIS A 646 2.25 -24.34 20.72
C HIS A 646 3.39 -25.32 20.76
N GLY A 647 4.28 -25.18 21.76
CA GLY A 647 5.33 -26.14 22.06
C GLY A 647 4.78 -27.48 22.54
N ILE A 648 5.58 -28.54 22.48
CA ILE A 648 5.11 -29.90 22.75
C ILE A 648 4.61 -30.07 24.20
N ASP A 649 5.30 -29.47 25.18
CA ASP A 649 4.91 -29.53 26.58
C ASP A 649 3.59 -28.78 26.81
N VAL A 650 3.39 -27.66 26.11
CA VAL A 650 2.14 -26.87 26.15
C VAL A 650 0.97 -27.69 25.58
N CYS A 651 1.20 -28.44 24.50
CA CYS A 651 0.18 -29.34 23.95
C CYS A 651 -0.24 -30.41 24.96
N GLU A 652 0.73 -30.99 25.65
CA GLU A 652 0.49 -31.97 26.70
C GLU A 652 -0.30 -31.38 27.90
N TRP A 653 0.05 -30.14 28.32
CA TRP A 653 -0.68 -29.44 29.40
C TRP A 653 -2.13 -29.16 29.01
N ARG A 654 -2.37 -28.78 27.77
CA ARG A 654 -3.70 -28.52 27.21
C ARG A 654 -4.54 -29.81 27.16
N GLU A 655 -3.96 -30.94 26.73
CA GLU A 655 -4.62 -32.23 26.69
C GLU A 655 -4.96 -32.76 28.10
N GLN A 656 -4.11 -32.43 29.09
CA GLN A 656 -4.34 -32.80 30.51
C GLN A 656 -5.32 -31.84 31.21
N GLY A 657 -5.79 -30.77 30.52
CA GLY A 657 -6.79 -29.86 31.06
C GLY A 657 -6.26 -28.90 32.13
N TYR A 658 -4.94 -28.59 32.13
CA TYR A 658 -4.34 -27.64 33.09
C TYR A 658 -4.95 -26.26 33.03
N GLN A 659 -5.39 -25.81 31.86
CA GLN A 659 -6.08 -24.52 31.66
C GLN A 659 -7.41 -24.40 32.41
N ASP A 660 -8.03 -25.53 32.78
CA ASP A 660 -9.30 -25.58 33.49
C ASP A 660 -9.13 -25.66 35.01
N ASN A 661 -7.89 -25.85 35.48
CA ASN A 661 -7.57 -25.94 36.91
C ASN A 661 -7.16 -24.59 37.48
N PRO A 662 -7.87 -24.06 38.51
CA PRO A 662 -7.53 -22.75 39.11
C PRO A 662 -6.10 -22.63 39.65
N GLU A 663 -5.44 -23.75 39.96
CA GLU A 663 -4.04 -23.74 40.41
C GLU A 663 -3.05 -23.35 39.29
N TYR A 664 -3.46 -23.46 38.01
CA TYR A 664 -2.67 -23.20 36.84
C TYR A 664 -3.24 -22.02 35.99
N GLU A 665 -3.78 -20.98 36.63
CA GLU A 665 -4.34 -19.79 35.98
C GLU A 665 -3.35 -19.14 35.03
N ASN A 666 -2.04 -19.18 35.34
CA ASN A 666 -0.98 -18.66 34.45
C ASN A 666 -0.88 -19.42 33.13
N ILE A 667 -1.16 -20.76 33.12
CA ILE A 667 -1.19 -21.53 31.85
C ILE A 667 -2.39 -21.11 31.02
N LYS A 668 -3.56 -20.90 31.65
CA LYS A 668 -4.72 -20.38 30.95
C LYS A 668 -4.43 -19.02 30.29
N ILE A 669 -3.89 -18.07 31.05
CA ILE A 669 -3.53 -16.74 30.54
C ILE A 669 -2.49 -16.86 29.41
N MET A 670 -1.51 -17.76 29.54
CA MET A 670 -0.49 -18.01 28.50
C MET A 670 -1.11 -18.54 27.21
N LEU A 671 -2.19 -19.33 27.26
CA LEU A 671 -2.90 -19.84 26.08
C LEU A 671 -3.85 -18.81 25.47
N ASP A 672 -4.58 -18.05 26.31
CA ASP A 672 -5.61 -17.11 25.86
C ASP A 672 -5.00 -15.81 25.30
N THR A 673 -3.95 -15.26 25.95
CA THR A 673 -3.37 -13.96 25.57
C THR A 673 -2.90 -13.88 24.12
N PRO A 674 -2.15 -14.87 23.57
CA PRO A 674 -1.73 -14.82 22.16
C PRO A 674 -2.91 -14.96 21.20
N GLN A 675 -3.96 -15.69 21.56
CA GLN A 675 -5.17 -15.82 20.76
C GLN A 675 -5.93 -14.51 20.69
N ASP A 676 -6.12 -13.84 21.83
CA ASP A 676 -6.78 -12.53 21.92
C ASP A 676 -6.02 -11.46 21.10
N TYR A 677 -4.68 -11.49 21.18
CA TYR A 677 -3.85 -10.56 20.43
C TYR A 677 -3.90 -10.84 18.92
N ALA A 678 -3.87 -12.11 18.52
CA ALA A 678 -4.04 -12.53 17.14
C ALA A 678 -5.39 -12.08 16.58
N GLN A 679 -6.48 -12.26 17.35
CA GLN A 679 -7.82 -11.83 16.94
C GLN A 679 -7.91 -10.32 16.75
N LYS A 680 -7.30 -9.51 17.61
CA LYS A 680 -7.24 -8.06 17.43
C LYS A 680 -6.58 -7.68 16.11
N ILE A 681 -5.44 -8.30 15.80
CA ILE A 681 -4.75 -8.09 14.51
C ILE A 681 -5.66 -8.46 13.34
N VAL A 682 -6.33 -9.61 13.41
CA VAL A 682 -7.24 -10.09 12.35
C VAL A 682 -8.42 -9.13 12.15
N ILE A 683 -8.98 -8.57 13.23
CA ILE A 683 -10.10 -7.62 13.15
C ILE A 683 -9.67 -6.27 12.55
N GLU A 684 -8.52 -5.75 12.94
CA GLU A 684 -8.11 -4.38 12.58
C GLU A 684 -7.43 -4.29 11.21
N ARG A 685 -6.73 -5.36 10.78
CA ARG A 685 -5.87 -5.31 9.58
C ARG A 685 -6.65 -5.53 8.28
N LEU A 686 -6.32 -4.73 7.27
CA LEU A 686 -6.79 -4.88 5.90
C LEU A 686 -5.57 -4.90 4.94
N PRO A 687 -5.44 -5.91 4.05
CA PRO A 687 -6.23 -7.14 3.94
C PRO A 687 -6.25 -7.97 5.22
N THR A 688 -7.35 -8.71 5.45
CA THR A 688 -7.43 -9.61 6.60
C THR A 688 -6.34 -10.68 6.51
N PRO A 689 -5.46 -10.82 7.52
CA PRO A 689 -4.40 -11.82 7.50
C PRO A 689 -4.96 -13.24 7.67
N ARG A 690 -4.23 -14.23 7.16
CA ARG A 690 -4.55 -15.63 7.40
C ARG A 690 -4.17 -16.00 8.84
N PHE A 691 -5.16 -16.32 9.63
CA PHE A 691 -4.94 -16.82 11.00
C PHE A 691 -4.71 -18.33 10.99
N VAL A 692 -3.69 -18.79 11.72
CA VAL A 692 -3.35 -20.20 11.88
C VAL A 692 -2.98 -20.48 13.33
N SER A 693 -3.65 -21.44 13.94
CA SER A 693 -3.24 -22.01 15.22
C SER A 693 -2.71 -23.43 14.99
N CYS A 694 -1.49 -23.71 15.42
CA CYS A 694 -0.86 -25.00 15.15
C CYS A 694 0.02 -25.48 16.31
N ASP A 695 0.15 -26.80 16.39
CA ASP A 695 0.92 -27.50 17.40
C ASP A 695 2.29 -27.95 16.87
N SER A 696 3.25 -28.12 17.76
CA SER A 696 4.55 -28.70 17.46
C SER A 696 4.41 -30.07 16.80
N GLY A 697 5.16 -30.29 15.71
CA GLY A 697 5.09 -31.54 14.92
C GLY A 697 3.94 -31.59 13.89
N SER A 698 3.04 -30.60 13.86
CA SER A 698 1.99 -30.51 12.84
C SER A 698 2.52 -30.07 11.47
N GLY A 699 1.78 -30.40 10.40
CA GLY A 699 2.17 -29.96 9.05
C GLY A 699 2.19 -28.44 8.86
N GLN A 700 1.44 -27.69 9.69
CA GLN A 700 1.36 -26.23 9.65
C GLN A 700 2.53 -25.55 10.38
N GLU A 701 3.25 -26.25 11.26
CA GLU A 701 4.47 -25.78 11.92
C GLU A 701 5.52 -25.24 10.92
N ARG A 702 5.52 -25.76 9.68
CA ARG A 702 6.40 -25.28 8.61
C ARG A 702 6.27 -23.77 8.35
N LEU A 703 5.08 -23.17 8.59
CA LEU A 703 4.86 -21.73 8.43
C LEU A 703 5.72 -20.91 9.38
N VAL A 704 5.93 -21.38 10.59
CA VAL A 704 6.84 -20.75 11.56
C VAL A 704 8.28 -21.06 11.20
N LYS A 705 8.61 -22.32 10.93
CA LYS A 705 9.99 -22.78 10.65
C LYS A 705 10.62 -22.11 9.42
N CYS A 706 9.86 -21.80 8.38
CA CYS A 706 10.40 -21.13 7.19
C CYS A 706 10.73 -19.63 7.41
N ILE A 707 10.08 -18.99 8.40
CA ILE A 707 10.30 -17.58 8.73
C ILE A 707 11.42 -17.43 9.75
N VAL A 708 11.48 -18.35 10.72
CA VAL A 708 12.51 -18.35 11.76
C VAL A 708 13.87 -18.67 11.16
N ASN A 709 14.87 -17.80 11.39
CA ASN A 709 16.21 -17.98 10.85
C ASN A 709 16.88 -19.22 11.49
N PRO A 710 17.35 -20.20 10.70
CA PRO A 710 18.10 -21.33 11.25
C PRO A 710 19.41 -20.84 11.88
N SER A 711 19.55 -21.06 13.17
CA SER A 711 20.78 -20.76 13.94
C SER A 711 21.88 -21.79 13.73
N GLN A 712 21.75 -22.72 12.79
CA GLN A 712 22.72 -23.78 12.55
C GLN A 712 24.05 -23.22 12.07
N ASP A 713 25.08 -23.51 12.83
CA ASP A 713 26.48 -23.53 12.37
C ASP A 713 26.60 -24.65 11.32
N SER A 714 26.19 -24.39 10.07
CA SER A 714 26.43 -25.32 9.00
C SER A 714 27.94 -25.30 8.68
N LYS A 715 28.68 -26.17 9.33
CA LYS A 715 30.10 -26.42 9.03
C LYS A 715 30.35 -27.02 7.64
N ASN A 716 29.29 -27.26 6.85
CA ASN A 716 29.44 -27.93 5.57
C ASN A 716 28.68 -27.19 4.46
N ASN A 717 29.47 -26.78 3.45
CA ASN A 717 29.06 -26.39 2.10
C ASN A 717 28.52 -24.98 1.87
N VAL A 718 29.39 -24.00 2.05
CA VAL A 718 29.24 -22.71 1.35
C VAL A 718 29.60 -22.94 -0.13
N LYS A 719 28.60 -23.21 -0.97
CA LYS A 719 28.76 -22.96 -2.41
C LYS A 719 28.71 -21.46 -2.60
N GLU A 720 29.80 -20.90 -3.13
CA GLU A 720 29.91 -19.49 -3.51
C GLU A 720 28.80 -19.12 -4.51
N SER A 721 27.66 -18.64 -3.99
CA SER A 721 26.73 -17.87 -4.80
C SER A 721 27.34 -16.48 -4.96
N GLY A 722 27.44 -15.97 -6.19
CA GLY A 722 28.20 -14.76 -6.55
C GLY A 722 27.69 -13.43 -5.98
N GLY A 723 27.18 -13.40 -4.74
CA GLY A 723 26.86 -12.25 -3.92
C GLY A 723 27.94 -12.03 -2.83
N PHE A 724 27.95 -10.83 -2.22
CA PHE A 724 28.85 -10.53 -1.10
C PHE A 724 28.49 -11.31 0.17
N PHE A 725 27.23 -11.73 0.31
CA PHE A 725 26.69 -12.49 1.43
C PHE A 725 26.00 -13.76 0.92
N SER A 726 26.07 -14.84 1.70
CA SER A 726 25.28 -16.05 1.50
C SER A 726 23.91 -15.90 2.21
N ASP A 727 22.83 -16.37 1.58
CA ASP A 727 21.49 -16.32 2.15
C ASP A 727 21.23 -17.43 3.19
N ASP A 728 22.10 -18.44 3.27
CA ASP A 728 21.98 -19.57 4.19
C ASP A 728 22.68 -19.37 5.54
N VAL A 729 23.16 -18.16 5.82
CA VAL A 729 23.87 -17.85 7.06
C VAL A 729 22.95 -17.27 8.11
N SER A 730 23.28 -17.47 9.39
CA SER A 730 22.59 -16.83 10.51
C SER A 730 22.84 -15.31 10.53
N LEU A 731 21.96 -14.56 11.19
CA LEU A 731 22.12 -13.11 11.39
C LEU A 731 23.48 -12.79 12.03
N LYS A 732 23.96 -13.61 12.98
CA LYS A 732 25.26 -13.44 13.63
C LYS A 732 26.41 -13.53 12.61
N VAL A 733 26.41 -14.55 11.76
CA VAL A 733 27.42 -14.73 10.71
C VAL A 733 27.37 -13.58 9.70
N PHE A 734 26.17 -13.18 9.28
CA PHE A 734 25.96 -12.03 8.40
C PHE A 734 26.56 -10.74 8.99
N MET A 735 26.30 -10.47 10.28
CA MET A 735 26.86 -9.32 10.97
C MET A 735 28.40 -9.37 11.06
N ASP A 736 28.98 -10.54 11.25
CA ASP A 736 30.44 -10.69 11.29
C ASP A 736 31.09 -10.48 9.90
N TYR A 737 30.43 -10.91 8.82
CA TYR A 737 30.86 -10.58 7.45
C TYR A 737 30.75 -9.07 7.17
N LEU A 738 29.60 -8.45 7.55
CA LEU A 738 29.38 -7.03 7.38
C LEU A 738 30.46 -6.20 8.07
N LYS A 739 30.81 -6.53 9.34
CA LYS A 739 31.91 -5.88 10.08
C LYS A 739 33.24 -5.93 9.32
N ARG A 740 33.61 -7.13 8.83
CA ARG A 740 34.85 -7.32 8.05
C ARG A 740 34.87 -6.46 6.80
N LEU A 741 33.79 -6.48 6.03
CA LEU A 741 33.68 -5.72 4.79
C LEU A 741 33.64 -4.22 5.01
N ALA A 742 32.96 -3.76 6.07
CA ALA A 742 32.85 -2.33 6.37
C ALA A 742 34.18 -1.72 6.84
N VAL A 743 35.00 -2.45 7.60
CA VAL A 743 36.31 -1.92 8.08
C VAL A 743 37.40 -2.00 7.03
N SER A 744 37.26 -2.86 6.00
CA SER A 744 38.22 -2.98 4.91
C SER A 744 37.91 -2.10 3.70
N SER A 745 36.75 -1.45 3.67
CA SER A 745 36.28 -0.61 2.54
C SER A 745 36.73 0.88 2.61
#